data_0502f67fc168c0b57ecd6108c5849efe
#
_entry.id   0502f67fc168c0b57ecd6108c5849efe
#
_cell.length_a   1.000
_cell.length_b   1.000
_cell.length_c   1.000
_cell.angle_alpha   90.00
_cell.angle_beta   90.00
_cell.angle_gamma   90.00
#
_symmetry.space_group_name_H-M   'P 1'
#
loop_
_entity.id
_entity.type
_entity.pdbx_description
1 polymer ?
#
loop_
_entity_poly.entity_id
_entity_poly.type
_entity_poly.pdbx_seq_one_letter_code
_entity_poly.pdbx_strand_id
1 'polypeptide(L)'
;MSGLSRIVSALTTGIATLLLGACASNAPDRNSAAAPSAHPARRVIVFVWDGMRPDSISEADTPHLSALVKRGTFFADNHSSYPTFTMMNAAAFATGSFSGKTGFYGNSLYRPGAPARTSGGDYIDFNEPVFTEDYGILKQLDANQDRHLFLVGTLFQAAQKAGLVTVAVGKSGPAFMQDYKSGSLILDEKAAFPLSFAQELKAAHIALPHTTPYAYRDGELKLDEENGEPTAQGHAQMLADGVSVNPDDRSGSPPAAANRYLMSVYLDYILPKKHPDLSVVWLRNPDSTEHAFGVGSPNYHLALQAQDELLGKLQAKLAELGLEQSTDLIIVSDHAHSNVSGPLDMFPLRKVENGKMGQIDREHGYSVSGDVRLAHELSMAGIRAYDGAGCGWDPVLSGIKADGTQLHPDRQAGASTCPNSHAKTYTTPDYSMLHPFLPRESFVVVANGGSDYLYQPDHDPDRIRKAVRFLQSREEFGAIFVDERYGDIPGTLPLSRVRLENAEGRNPDIVVGYSFDEHAIIQGMPGIEFEGTAGHSNRGMHGSFSPIDVHNTLVAAGPDFAEGMTDTLPSGNVDVAPTIARIFGIEMAQADGRPLLEALRGRAHVDASAYSVKPQVITPAAPATGLSVESPLGAKTGATTYSFDLKVKQLQRGNETYTYFDTAKAVRK
;
A
#
# COMPACT_ATOMS: atom_id res chain seq x y z
N MET A 1 55.04 -31.14 -33.50
CA MET A 1 56.25 -30.37 -33.81
C MET A 1 56.19 -29.18 -32.88
N SER A 2 56.83 -29.28 -31.78
CA SER A 2 58.18 -28.73 -31.34
C SER A 2 58.01 -27.20 -31.12
N GLY A 3 58.40 -26.59 -30.04
CA GLY A 3 59.17 -27.00 -28.87
C GLY A 3 59.20 -25.83 -27.87
N LEU A 4 59.24 -26.17 -26.66
CA LEU A 4 60.09 -25.79 -25.55
C LEU A 4 61.12 -24.65 -25.75
N SER A 5 61.17 -23.69 -24.81
CA SER A 5 62.39 -23.51 -24.04
C SER A 5 62.15 -22.68 -22.76
N ARG A 6 62.66 -23.24 -21.69
CA ARG A 6 62.87 -22.64 -20.35
C ARG A 6 64.07 -21.71 -20.41
N ILE A 7 64.25 -20.77 -19.49
CA ILE A 7 65.47 -20.52 -18.74
C ILE A 7 65.17 -19.93 -17.37
N VAL A 8 65.89 -20.49 -16.40
CA VAL A 8 65.98 -20.22 -14.96
C VAL A 8 67.28 -19.42 -14.72
N SER A 9 67.34 -18.60 -13.69
CA SER A 9 68.45 -18.33 -12.77
C SER A 9 68.35 -16.93 -12.17
N ALA A 10 68.47 -16.66 -10.97
CA ALA A 10 69.06 -17.10 -9.72
C ALA A 10 69.72 -15.88 -9.03
N LEU A 11 69.44 -15.80 -7.75
CA LEU A 11 70.13 -15.16 -6.61
C LEU A 11 71.22 -14.11 -6.83
N THR A 12 71.15 -13.03 -6.03
CA THR A 12 72.25 -12.67 -5.12
C THR A 12 71.78 -11.83 -3.91
N THR A 13 72.26 -12.25 -2.78
CA THR A 13 72.20 -11.75 -1.42
C THR A 13 73.06 -10.48 -1.26
N GLY A 14 72.59 -9.50 -0.43
CA GLY A 14 73.41 -8.39 0.00
C GLY A 14 72.95 -7.90 1.37
N ILE A 15 73.59 -8.34 2.43
CA ILE A 15 73.53 -7.88 3.80
C ILE A 15 74.27 -6.56 3.97
N ALA A 16 73.69 -5.54 4.50
CA ALA A 16 74.37 -4.42 5.15
C ALA A 16 73.60 -3.94 6.38
N THR A 17 74.21 -4.25 7.49
CA THR A 17 73.88 -3.70 8.82
C THR A 17 74.48 -2.34 8.97
N LEU A 18 73.78 -1.32 9.57
CA LEU A 18 74.36 -0.35 10.50
C LEU A 18 73.34 0.61 11.09
N LEU A 19 73.23 0.50 12.41
CA LEU A 19 73.16 1.52 13.48
C LEU A 19 72.05 2.57 13.55
N LEU A 20 71.18 2.36 14.57
CA LEU A 20 70.73 3.21 15.68
C LEU A 20 70.71 4.75 15.50
N GLY A 21 69.52 5.27 15.49
CA GLY A 21 69.18 6.62 15.84
C GLY A 21 67.79 6.66 16.44
N ALA A 22 67.69 6.70 17.78
CA ALA A 22 66.45 6.84 18.52
C ALA A 22 65.92 8.26 18.39
N CYS A 23 64.73 8.42 17.76
CA CYS A 23 63.86 9.56 18.00
C CYS A 23 62.47 9.00 18.35
N ALA A 24 62.13 9.13 19.62
CA ALA A 24 60.79 8.85 20.13
C ALA A 24 59.81 9.87 19.55
N SER A 25 58.96 9.44 18.63
CA SER A 25 57.74 10.13 18.23
C SER A 25 56.57 9.35 18.80
N ASN A 26 55.85 9.98 19.72
CA ASN A 26 54.58 9.50 20.28
C ASN A 26 53.59 9.22 19.13
N ALA A 27 53.39 7.99 18.77
CA ALA A 27 52.22 7.55 18.03
C ALA A 27 51.07 7.41 19.03
N PRO A 28 49.86 7.93 18.71
CA PRO A 28 48.72 7.73 19.60
C PRO A 28 48.34 6.24 19.51
N ASP A 29 48.20 5.64 20.70
CA ASP A 29 47.69 4.31 20.94
C ASP A 29 46.32 4.11 20.24
N ARG A 30 46.32 3.33 19.17
CA ARG A 30 45.09 2.87 18.50
C ARG A 30 44.56 1.59 19.14
N ASN A 31 44.44 1.56 20.46
CA ASN A 31 43.76 0.48 21.19
C ASN A 31 43.06 0.99 22.42
N SER A 32 42.30 2.08 22.31
CA SER A 32 41.15 2.29 23.19
C SER A 32 39.93 1.78 22.40
N ALA A 33 39.63 0.51 22.55
CA ALA A 33 38.28 0.05 22.31
C ALA A 33 37.39 0.92 23.22
N ALA A 34 36.65 1.84 22.63
CA ALA A 34 35.64 2.59 23.33
C ALA A 34 34.74 1.55 24.00
N ALA A 35 34.65 1.62 25.32
CA ALA A 35 33.70 0.82 26.08
C ALA A 35 32.33 1.00 25.42
N PRO A 36 31.56 -0.10 25.18
CA PRO A 36 30.22 0.03 24.65
C PRO A 36 29.46 0.97 25.58
N SER A 37 28.95 2.05 25.01
CA SER A 37 28.04 2.94 25.71
C SER A 37 26.90 2.06 26.20
N ALA A 38 26.72 1.98 27.53
CA ALA A 38 25.61 1.29 28.17
C ALA A 38 24.31 2.08 27.96
N HIS A 39 23.88 2.20 26.70
CA HIS A 39 22.50 2.51 26.38
C HIS A 39 21.76 1.17 26.35
N PRO A 40 20.61 1.05 27.04
CA PRO A 40 19.78 -0.13 26.90
C PRO A 40 19.53 -0.37 25.41
N ALA A 41 19.60 -1.63 24.98
CA ALA A 41 19.37 -2.00 23.60
C ALA A 41 18.03 -1.41 23.16
N ARG A 42 18.05 -0.45 22.23
CA ARG A 42 16.84 0.19 21.68
C ARG A 42 16.14 -0.81 20.77
N ARG A 43 14.83 -0.78 20.84
CA ARG A 43 13.98 -1.61 20.00
C ARG A 43 12.88 -0.76 19.39
N VAL A 44 12.57 -0.97 18.12
CA VAL A 44 11.45 -0.33 17.45
C VAL A 44 10.50 -1.39 16.90
N ILE A 45 9.23 -1.28 17.23
CA ILE A 45 8.16 -2.10 16.71
C ILE A 45 7.20 -1.19 15.95
N VAL A 46 7.11 -1.38 14.64
CA VAL A 46 6.09 -0.76 13.80
C VAL A 46 4.93 -1.73 13.70
N PHE A 47 3.79 -1.36 14.25
CA PHE A 47 2.57 -2.15 14.18
C PHE A 47 1.60 -1.46 13.23
N VAL A 48 1.48 -2.01 12.03
CA VAL A 48 0.63 -1.47 10.97
C VAL A 48 -0.78 -2.03 11.10
N TRP A 49 -1.74 -1.13 11.23
CA TRP A 49 -3.17 -1.40 11.16
C TRP A 49 -3.66 -0.95 9.79
N ASP A 50 -3.71 -1.90 8.85
CA ASP A 50 -4.08 -1.65 7.46
C ASP A 50 -5.45 -0.93 7.39
N GLY A 51 -5.52 0.19 6.69
CA GLY A 51 -6.75 0.96 6.47
C GLY A 51 -7.21 1.87 7.64
N MET A 52 -6.50 1.92 8.77
CA MET A 52 -6.98 2.59 9.98
C MET A 52 -7.09 4.10 9.84
N ARG A 53 -8.31 4.59 10.00
CA ARG A 53 -8.66 6.02 9.99
C ARG A 53 -8.39 6.68 11.34
N PRO A 54 -7.86 7.93 11.38
CA PRO A 54 -7.65 8.64 12.66
C PRO A 54 -8.96 8.98 13.39
N ASP A 55 -10.06 9.23 12.68
CA ASP A 55 -11.38 9.52 13.26
C ASP A 55 -12.10 8.28 13.82
N SER A 56 -11.52 7.09 13.64
CA SER A 56 -12.00 5.83 14.22
C SER A 56 -11.39 5.52 15.58
N ILE A 57 -10.41 6.30 16.03
CA ILE A 57 -9.80 6.14 17.35
C ILE A 57 -10.82 6.56 18.41
N SER A 58 -11.27 5.62 19.25
CA SER A 58 -12.26 5.85 20.29
C SER A 58 -11.99 5.02 21.54
N GLU A 59 -12.49 5.46 22.69
CA GLU A 59 -12.41 4.65 23.91
C GLU A 59 -13.35 3.42 23.87
N ALA A 60 -14.35 3.44 23.00
CA ALA A 60 -15.30 2.34 22.85
C ALA A 60 -14.70 1.18 22.05
N ASP A 61 -14.05 1.46 20.93
CA ASP A 61 -13.55 0.44 20.02
C ASP A 61 -12.04 0.20 20.14
N THR A 62 -11.28 1.25 20.52
CA THR A 62 -9.80 1.20 20.54
C THR A 62 -9.24 1.77 21.84
N PRO A 63 -9.60 1.23 23.01
CA PRO A 63 -9.17 1.77 24.30
C PRO A 63 -7.64 1.77 24.51
N HIS A 64 -6.92 0.73 24.05
CA HIS A 64 -5.45 0.67 24.17
C HIS A 64 -4.79 1.70 23.25
N LEU A 65 -5.27 1.87 22.02
CA LEU A 65 -4.77 2.90 21.10
C LEU A 65 -5.11 4.31 21.61
N SER A 66 -6.32 4.54 22.12
CA SER A 66 -6.73 5.80 22.72
C SER A 66 -5.84 6.18 23.93
N ALA A 67 -5.46 5.20 24.74
CA ALA A 67 -4.52 5.40 25.83
C ALA A 67 -3.11 5.73 25.32
N LEU A 68 -2.69 5.11 24.21
CA LEU A 68 -1.40 5.37 23.58
C LEU A 68 -1.34 6.79 23.02
N VAL A 69 -2.39 7.27 22.36
CA VAL A 69 -2.56 8.65 21.87
C VAL A 69 -2.37 9.65 23.02
N LYS A 70 -2.95 9.38 24.19
CA LYS A 70 -2.86 10.28 25.35
C LYS A 70 -1.47 10.34 25.98
N ARG A 71 -0.73 9.24 25.95
CA ARG A 71 0.59 9.15 26.61
C ARG A 71 1.79 9.33 25.68
N GLY A 72 1.62 9.12 24.37
CA GLY A 72 2.66 9.24 23.37
C GLY A 72 2.57 10.52 22.54
N THR A 73 3.03 10.44 21.30
CA THR A 73 2.88 11.47 20.28
C THR A 73 1.82 11.02 19.27
N PHE A 74 0.79 11.82 19.08
CA PHE A 74 -0.19 11.68 18.03
C PHE A 74 0.10 12.67 16.90
N PHE A 75 0.25 12.18 15.67
CA PHE A 75 0.50 13.00 14.49
C PHE A 75 -0.83 13.31 13.83
N ALA A 76 -1.36 14.50 14.10
CA ALA A 76 -2.71 14.88 13.69
C ALA A 76 -2.84 15.19 12.19
N ASP A 77 -1.73 15.33 11.47
CA ASP A 77 -1.67 15.69 10.06
C ASP A 77 -0.74 14.72 9.30
N ASN A 78 -0.98 13.39 9.46
CA ASN A 78 -0.23 12.37 8.75
C ASN A 78 -0.85 12.03 7.40
N HIS A 79 -0.01 11.74 6.40
CA HIS A 79 -0.41 11.54 5.01
C HIS A 79 0.08 10.21 4.46
N SER A 80 -0.82 9.46 3.88
CA SER A 80 -0.50 8.34 2.98
C SER A 80 0.11 8.86 1.68
N SER A 81 0.94 8.06 1.03
CA SER A 81 1.43 8.35 -0.33
C SER A 81 0.30 8.14 -1.34
N TYR A 82 0.16 9.08 -2.28
CA TYR A 82 -0.84 8.96 -3.35
C TYR A 82 -0.29 8.17 -4.57
N PRO A 83 -1.12 7.33 -5.22
CA PRO A 83 -2.41 6.81 -4.74
C PRO A 83 -2.28 6.03 -3.44
N THR A 84 -3.32 6.10 -2.60
CA THR A 84 -3.28 5.58 -1.23
C THR A 84 -3.44 4.05 -1.18
N PHE A 85 -2.57 3.33 -1.88
CA PHE A 85 -2.59 1.87 -1.97
C PHE A 85 -1.67 1.23 -0.94
N THR A 86 -2.09 0.07 -0.43
CA THR A 86 -1.33 -0.74 0.53
C THR A 86 0.11 -0.97 0.09
N MET A 87 0.30 -1.50 -1.12
CA MET A 87 1.63 -1.90 -1.60
C MET A 87 2.54 -0.71 -1.90
N MET A 88 1.98 0.45 -2.31
CA MET A 88 2.75 1.69 -2.44
C MET A 88 3.23 2.21 -1.09
N ASN A 89 2.36 2.17 -0.09
CA ASN A 89 2.71 2.60 1.24
C ASN A 89 3.61 1.60 1.96
N ALA A 90 3.51 0.30 1.65
CA ALA A 90 4.51 -0.69 2.06
C ALA A 90 5.90 -0.36 1.51
N ALA A 91 5.99 0.07 0.25
CA ALA A 91 7.24 0.56 -0.33
C ALA A 91 7.73 1.85 0.36
N ALA A 92 6.82 2.76 0.71
CA ALA A 92 7.15 3.98 1.46
C ALA A 92 7.72 3.65 2.85
N PHE A 93 7.10 2.74 3.60
CA PHE A 93 7.63 2.28 4.90
C PHE A 93 8.97 1.56 4.76
N ALA A 94 9.17 0.78 3.70
CA ALA A 94 10.43 0.09 3.47
C ALA A 94 11.57 1.05 3.09
N THR A 95 11.30 2.13 2.38
CA THR A 95 12.34 2.95 1.72
C THR A 95 12.40 4.41 2.15
N GLY A 96 11.34 4.93 2.76
CA GLY A 96 11.18 6.36 3.00
C GLY A 96 10.98 7.19 1.74
N SER A 97 10.50 6.59 0.62
CA SER A 97 10.46 7.25 -0.68
C SER A 97 9.12 7.03 -1.41
N PHE A 98 8.77 8.00 -2.26
CA PHE A 98 7.60 7.92 -3.14
C PHE A 98 7.83 6.98 -4.33
N SER A 99 6.74 6.57 -4.98
CA SER A 99 6.76 5.58 -6.05
C SER A 99 7.58 5.98 -7.28
N GLY A 100 7.63 7.25 -7.63
CA GLY A 100 8.51 7.72 -8.70
C GLY A 100 9.97 7.39 -8.46
N LYS A 101 10.39 7.33 -7.21
CA LYS A 101 11.77 7.00 -6.82
C LYS A 101 11.96 5.50 -6.55
N THR A 102 10.99 4.84 -5.95
CA THR A 102 11.07 3.39 -5.70
C THR A 102 10.89 2.57 -6.98
N GLY A 103 10.14 3.08 -7.97
CA GLY A 103 9.74 2.35 -9.17
C GLY A 103 8.66 1.30 -8.94
N PHE A 104 7.96 1.33 -7.79
CA PHE A 104 6.89 0.41 -7.44
C PHE A 104 5.56 1.17 -7.30
N TYR A 105 4.47 0.67 -7.93
CA TYR A 105 3.31 1.53 -8.21
C TYR A 105 1.96 1.09 -7.64
N GLY A 106 1.83 -0.06 -7.01
CA GLY A 106 0.54 -0.35 -6.39
C GLY A 106 0.18 -1.81 -6.16
N ASN A 107 -1.07 -2.00 -5.76
CA ASN A 107 -1.62 -3.33 -5.46
C ASN A 107 -1.71 -4.20 -6.72
N SER A 108 -1.94 -3.59 -7.88
CA SER A 108 -1.85 -4.25 -9.19
C SER A 108 -0.87 -3.51 -10.08
N LEU A 109 -0.11 -4.26 -10.88
CA LEU A 109 0.89 -3.73 -11.80
C LEU A 109 0.74 -4.35 -13.18
N TYR A 110 1.09 -3.57 -14.22
CA TYR A 110 1.37 -4.07 -15.56
C TYR A 110 2.88 -3.99 -15.82
N ARG A 111 3.51 -5.15 -16.03
CA ARG A 111 4.94 -5.28 -16.28
C ARG A 111 5.18 -6.36 -17.32
N PRO A 112 5.06 -6.06 -18.62
CA PRO A 112 5.28 -7.05 -19.67
C PRO A 112 6.66 -7.67 -19.53
N GLY A 113 6.72 -9.01 -19.60
CA GLY A 113 7.97 -9.73 -19.40
C GLY A 113 7.76 -11.23 -19.24
N ALA A 114 8.64 -11.86 -18.47
CA ALA A 114 8.59 -13.29 -18.23
C ALA A 114 7.36 -13.71 -17.41
N PRO A 115 6.83 -14.92 -17.61
CA PRO A 115 5.76 -15.46 -16.79
C PRO A 115 6.20 -15.65 -15.34
N ALA A 116 5.26 -15.55 -14.41
CA ALA A 116 5.46 -15.74 -12.99
C ALA A 116 4.50 -16.80 -12.41
N ARG A 117 4.68 -17.12 -11.12
CA ARG A 117 3.76 -17.94 -10.36
C ARG A 117 3.45 -17.29 -9.03
N THR A 118 2.22 -17.41 -8.60
CA THR A 118 1.81 -17.05 -7.24
C THR A 118 2.51 -17.96 -6.22
N SER A 119 2.46 -17.60 -4.96
CA SER A 119 2.85 -18.49 -3.86
C SER A 119 2.04 -19.80 -3.86
N GLY A 120 0.79 -19.76 -4.34
CA GLY A 120 -0.07 -20.92 -4.59
C GLY A 120 0.37 -21.82 -5.74
N GLY A 121 1.33 -21.39 -6.55
CA GLY A 121 1.81 -22.13 -7.72
C GLY A 121 1.03 -21.85 -9.01
N ASP A 122 0.02 -21.00 -8.97
CA ASP A 122 -0.76 -20.60 -10.14
C ASP A 122 0.12 -19.81 -11.11
N TYR A 123 -0.08 -20.07 -12.40
CA TYR A 123 0.62 -19.33 -13.45
C TYR A 123 0.06 -17.92 -13.58
N ILE A 124 0.97 -16.93 -13.67
CA ILE A 124 0.65 -15.52 -13.88
C ILE A 124 1.39 -15.02 -15.12
N ASP A 125 0.71 -14.28 -15.97
CA ASP A 125 1.30 -13.58 -17.10
C ASP A 125 1.39 -12.09 -16.82
N PHE A 126 2.61 -11.55 -16.68
CA PHE A 126 2.85 -10.12 -16.48
C PHE A 126 2.52 -9.23 -17.69
N ASN A 127 2.13 -9.81 -18.82
CA ASN A 127 1.53 -9.07 -19.94
C ASN A 127 0.11 -8.58 -19.64
N GLU A 128 -0.41 -8.91 -18.47
CA GLU A 128 -1.70 -8.48 -17.93
C GLU A 128 -1.51 -7.82 -16.56
N PRO A 129 -2.50 -7.09 -16.05
CA PRO A 129 -2.49 -6.60 -14.69
C PRO A 129 -2.33 -7.75 -13.68
N VAL A 130 -1.34 -7.64 -12.79
CA VAL A 130 -1.03 -8.67 -11.78
C VAL A 130 -1.15 -8.07 -10.40
N PHE A 131 -1.94 -8.71 -9.54
CA PHE A 131 -2.07 -8.34 -8.13
C PHE A 131 -0.82 -8.73 -7.35
N THR A 132 -0.27 -7.82 -6.56
CA THR A 132 1.08 -7.91 -5.98
C THR A 132 1.13 -8.29 -4.50
N GLU A 133 -0.01 -8.48 -3.84
CA GLU A 133 -0.06 -8.94 -2.43
C GLU A 133 0.23 -10.44 -2.32
N ASP A 134 1.38 -10.85 -2.86
CA ASP A 134 1.85 -12.23 -2.85
C ASP A 134 3.38 -12.25 -2.91
N TYR A 135 4.03 -12.90 -1.93
CA TYR A 135 5.49 -12.95 -1.89
C TYR A 135 6.09 -13.65 -3.12
N GLY A 136 5.40 -14.63 -3.69
CA GLY A 136 5.84 -15.33 -4.91
C GLY A 136 5.89 -14.39 -6.12
N ILE A 137 4.86 -13.56 -6.27
CA ILE A 137 4.80 -12.50 -7.29
C ILE A 137 5.94 -11.49 -7.09
N LEU A 138 6.17 -11.03 -5.87
CA LEU A 138 7.24 -10.07 -5.57
C LEU A 138 8.63 -10.64 -5.85
N LYS A 139 8.88 -11.91 -5.52
CA LYS A 139 10.12 -12.62 -5.88
C LYS A 139 10.34 -12.67 -7.39
N GLN A 140 9.28 -12.95 -8.15
CA GLN A 140 9.36 -12.99 -9.62
C GLN A 140 9.56 -11.60 -10.22
N LEU A 141 8.87 -10.58 -9.68
CA LEU A 141 9.07 -9.18 -10.10
C LEU A 141 10.52 -8.75 -9.85
N ASP A 142 11.09 -9.06 -8.68
CA ASP A 142 12.51 -8.75 -8.38
C ASP A 142 13.43 -9.44 -9.40
N ALA A 143 13.22 -10.72 -9.69
CA ALA A 143 14.00 -11.48 -10.65
C ALA A 143 13.89 -10.92 -12.07
N ASN A 144 12.68 -10.54 -12.49
CA ASN A 144 12.42 -9.98 -13.83
C ASN A 144 12.92 -8.54 -14.00
N GLN A 145 13.23 -7.86 -12.90
CA GLN A 145 13.74 -6.49 -12.87
C GLN A 145 15.23 -6.43 -12.47
N ASP A 146 16.02 -7.42 -12.86
CA ASP A 146 17.46 -7.50 -12.58
C ASP A 146 17.79 -7.35 -11.09
N ARG A 147 16.96 -7.90 -10.21
CA ARG A 147 17.05 -7.78 -8.75
C ARG A 147 16.82 -6.36 -8.23
N HIS A 148 16.00 -5.59 -8.91
CA HIS A 148 15.65 -4.22 -8.53
C HIS A 148 14.12 -4.06 -8.39
N LEU A 149 13.48 -4.83 -7.47
CA LEU A 149 12.09 -4.59 -7.12
C LEU A 149 11.89 -3.12 -6.75
N PHE A 150 12.79 -2.60 -5.90
CA PHE A 150 12.95 -1.18 -5.65
C PHE A 150 14.25 -0.64 -6.25
N LEU A 151 14.22 0.59 -6.73
CA LEU A 151 15.37 1.32 -7.26
C LEU A 151 16.19 1.99 -6.15
N VAL A 152 15.74 1.92 -4.91
CA VAL A 152 16.40 2.46 -3.71
C VAL A 152 16.50 1.40 -2.62
N GLY A 153 17.45 1.58 -1.70
CA GLY A 153 17.65 0.67 -0.58
C GLY A 153 16.53 0.76 0.47
N THR A 154 16.33 -0.34 1.22
CA THR A 154 15.33 -0.39 2.28
C THR A 154 15.94 -0.09 3.65
N LEU A 155 15.08 0.31 4.60
CA LEU A 155 15.42 0.46 6.01
C LEU A 155 15.99 -0.84 6.59
N PHE A 156 15.40 -2.00 6.24
CA PHE A 156 15.87 -3.31 6.73
C PHE A 156 17.27 -3.62 6.22
N GLN A 157 17.59 -3.35 4.95
CA GLN A 157 18.94 -3.50 4.43
C GLN A 157 19.95 -2.59 5.18
N ALA A 158 19.56 -1.35 5.46
CA ALA A 158 20.39 -0.43 6.21
C ALA A 158 20.59 -0.87 7.67
N ALA A 159 19.54 -1.35 8.32
CA ALA A 159 19.55 -1.89 9.68
C ALA A 159 20.43 -3.14 9.79
N GLN A 160 20.28 -4.09 8.88
CA GLN A 160 21.10 -5.31 8.81
C GLN A 160 22.59 -4.99 8.57
N LYS A 161 22.88 -4.03 7.70
CA LYS A 161 24.26 -3.54 7.48
C LYS A 161 24.85 -2.93 8.77
N ALA A 162 24.02 -2.35 9.62
CA ALA A 162 24.40 -1.85 10.95
C ALA A 162 24.46 -2.96 12.02
N GLY A 163 24.17 -4.21 11.68
CA GLY A 163 24.20 -5.36 12.60
C GLY A 163 22.93 -5.56 13.42
N LEU A 164 21.83 -4.88 13.07
CA LEU A 164 20.55 -5.01 13.77
C LEU A 164 19.79 -6.26 13.32
N VAL A 165 19.08 -6.89 14.25
CA VAL A 165 18.17 -8.02 13.99
C VAL A 165 16.82 -7.47 13.53
N THR A 166 16.41 -7.84 12.33
CA THR A 166 15.17 -7.37 11.71
C THR A 166 14.15 -8.49 11.53
N VAL A 167 12.88 -8.19 11.72
CA VAL A 167 11.77 -9.13 11.60
C VAL A 167 10.58 -8.47 10.91
N ALA A 168 9.97 -9.17 9.95
CA ALA A 168 8.69 -8.78 9.37
C ALA A 168 7.65 -9.89 9.59
N VAL A 169 6.46 -9.51 10.03
CA VAL A 169 5.34 -10.43 10.28
C VAL A 169 4.08 -9.85 9.67
N GLY A 170 3.31 -10.66 8.95
CA GLY A 170 1.95 -10.24 8.60
C GLY A 170 1.52 -10.48 7.16
N LYS A 171 0.69 -9.57 6.67
CA LYS A 171 0.04 -9.57 5.36
C LYS A 171 1.03 -9.90 4.25
N SER A 172 0.70 -10.91 3.44
CA SER A 172 1.52 -11.30 2.30
C SER A 172 1.61 -10.13 1.30
N GLY A 173 2.82 -9.92 0.80
CA GLY A 173 3.14 -8.71 0.05
C GLY A 173 3.79 -7.66 0.92
N PRO A 174 3.06 -6.88 1.71
CA PRO A 174 3.62 -5.79 2.54
C PRO A 174 4.71 -6.23 3.51
N ALA A 175 4.51 -7.33 4.25
CA ALA A 175 5.51 -7.85 5.18
C ALA A 175 6.76 -8.35 4.44
N PHE A 176 6.59 -9.13 3.37
CA PHE A 176 7.70 -9.64 2.56
C PHE A 176 8.51 -8.50 1.92
N MET A 177 7.83 -7.43 1.49
CA MET A 177 8.44 -6.27 0.82
C MET A 177 9.45 -5.54 1.70
N GLN A 178 9.32 -5.58 3.04
CA GLN A 178 10.27 -4.95 3.95
C GLN A 178 11.68 -5.54 3.78
N ASP A 179 11.78 -6.84 3.46
CA ASP A 179 13.08 -7.50 3.25
C ASP A 179 13.07 -8.52 2.09
N TYR A 180 12.62 -8.09 0.92
CA TYR A 180 12.60 -8.91 -0.29
C TYR A 180 14.01 -9.38 -0.74
N LYS A 181 15.08 -8.78 -0.22
CA LYS A 181 16.49 -9.15 -0.47
C LYS A 181 16.99 -10.27 0.43
N SER A 182 16.25 -10.65 1.45
CA SER A 182 16.59 -11.62 2.48
C SER A 182 17.66 -11.13 3.49
N GLY A 183 17.53 -11.62 4.71
CA GLY A 183 18.39 -11.27 5.85
C GLY A 183 17.61 -11.24 7.16
N SER A 184 16.29 -10.96 7.06
CA SER A 184 15.36 -10.98 8.18
C SER A 184 14.74 -12.35 8.43
N LEU A 185 14.10 -12.49 9.58
CA LEU A 185 13.05 -13.46 9.76
C LEU A 185 11.75 -12.87 9.24
N ILE A 186 11.05 -13.60 8.39
CA ILE A 186 9.74 -13.20 7.87
C ILE A 186 8.73 -14.29 8.21
N LEU A 187 7.64 -13.90 8.87
CA LEU A 187 6.44 -14.71 9.02
C LEU A 187 5.34 -14.07 8.18
N ASP A 188 5.28 -14.49 6.92
CA ASP A 188 4.24 -14.08 5.98
C ASP A 188 2.98 -14.95 6.17
N GLU A 189 1.80 -14.46 5.83
CA GLU A 189 0.55 -15.24 5.90
C GLU A 189 0.62 -16.59 5.15
N LYS A 190 1.48 -16.69 4.16
CA LYS A 190 1.60 -17.85 3.28
C LYS A 190 2.86 -18.66 3.50
N ALA A 191 3.88 -18.10 4.19
CA ALA A 191 5.16 -18.77 4.38
C ALA A 191 5.99 -18.18 5.51
N ALA A 192 6.98 -18.95 5.99
CA ALA A 192 8.00 -18.46 6.92
C ALA A 192 9.39 -18.53 6.27
N PHE A 193 10.17 -17.46 6.40
CA PHE A 193 11.51 -17.32 5.82
C PHE A 193 12.55 -16.90 6.87
N PRO A 194 13.81 -17.35 6.72
CA PRO A 194 14.30 -18.38 5.78
C PRO A 194 13.78 -19.77 6.14
N LEU A 195 14.08 -20.78 5.31
CA LEU A 195 13.68 -22.17 5.57
C LEU A 195 14.10 -22.66 6.97
N SER A 196 15.27 -22.27 7.46
CA SER A 196 15.72 -22.60 8.82
C SER A 196 14.76 -22.07 9.89
N PHE A 197 14.18 -20.90 9.70
CA PHE A 197 13.18 -20.36 10.63
C PHE A 197 11.87 -21.16 10.57
N ALA A 198 11.40 -21.55 9.40
CA ALA A 198 10.25 -22.44 9.27
C ALA A 198 10.50 -23.79 9.96
N GLN A 199 11.70 -24.37 9.82
CA GLN A 199 12.11 -25.61 10.53
C GLN A 199 12.14 -25.41 12.05
N GLU A 200 12.58 -24.25 12.53
CA GLU A 200 12.55 -23.94 13.97
C GLU A 200 11.12 -23.86 14.52
N LEU A 201 10.20 -23.19 13.81
CA LEU A 201 8.79 -23.11 14.20
C LEU A 201 8.17 -24.50 14.25
N LYS A 202 8.45 -25.35 13.25
CA LYS A 202 8.02 -26.75 13.24
C LYS A 202 8.56 -27.54 14.44
N ALA A 203 9.85 -27.39 14.72
CA ALA A 203 10.47 -28.07 15.88
C ALA A 203 9.90 -27.58 17.23
N ALA A 204 9.39 -26.35 17.27
CA ALA A 204 8.71 -25.77 18.42
C ALA A 204 7.20 -26.14 18.47
N HIS A 205 6.73 -27.02 17.59
CA HIS A 205 5.30 -27.36 17.43
C HIS A 205 4.37 -26.18 17.17
N ILE A 206 4.89 -25.15 16.50
CA ILE A 206 4.10 -24.02 16.03
C ILE A 206 3.59 -24.34 14.63
N ALA A 207 2.29 -24.24 14.41
CA ALA A 207 1.69 -24.43 13.11
C ALA A 207 2.32 -23.46 12.09
N LEU A 208 2.61 -23.95 10.89
CA LEU A 208 3.11 -23.12 9.81
C LEU A 208 1.96 -22.58 8.96
N PRO A 209 2.09 -21.38 8.37
CA PRO A 209 1.19 -20.95 7.30
C PRO A 209 1.13 -22.01 6.21
N HIS A 210 -0.01 -22.09 5.51
CA HIS A 210 -0.13 -23.02 4.38
C HIS A 210 0.97 -22.74 3.37
N THR A 211 1.99 -23.56 3.46
CA THR A 211 3.13 -23.43 2.61
C THR A 211 2.82 -24.07 1.29
N THR A 212 2.66 -23.27 0.29
CA THR A 212 3.08 -23.71 -1.01
C THR A 212 4.54 -24.13 -0.95
N PRO A 213 4.88 -25.13 -1.75
CA PRO A 213 6.20 -25.72 -1.73
C PRO A 213 7.29 -24.64 -1.85
N TYR A 214 8.21 -24.66 -0.90
CA TYR A 214 9.52 -24.02 -1.08
C TYR A 214 10.30 -24.63 -2.25
N ALA A 215 9.81 -25.74 -2.82
CA ALA A 215 10.35 -26.34 -4.02
C ALA A 215 9.93 -25.56 -5.26
N TYR A 216 10.50 -24.40 -5.42
CA TYR A 216 10.63 -23.81 -6.72
C TYR A 216 11.72 -24.53 -7.53
N ARG A 217 11.76 -24.25 -8.82
CA ARG A 217 12.81 -24.71 -9.73
C ARG A 217 14.24 -24.47 -9.20
N ASP A 218 14.39 -23.71 -8.14
CA ASP A 218 15.64 -23.29 -7.49
C ASP A 218 16.10 -24.25 -6.38
N GLY A 219 15.42 -25.36 -6.15
CA GLY A 219 15.83 -26.37 -5.19
C GLY A 219 15.50 -26.06 -3.72
N GLU A 220 14.58 -25.11 -3.45
CA GLU A 220 14.08 -24.89 -2.09
C GLU A 220 13.25 -26.09 -1.62
N LEU A 221 13.47 -26.51 -0.37
CA LEU A 221 12.77 -27.63 0.22
C LEU A 221 11.33 -27.27 0.58
N LYS A 222 10.42 -28.19 0.30
CA LYS A 222 9.03 -28.11 0.74
C LYS A 222 8.91 -28.59 2.18
N LEU A 223 8.27 -27.79 3.03
CA LEU A 223 7.78 -28.24 4.32
C LEU A 223 6.29 -28.52 4.18
N ASP A 224 5.93 -29.78 4.03
CA ASP A 224 4.56 -30.23 4.13
C ASP A 224 4.16 -30.35 5.59
N GLU A 225 3.13 -29.64 6.00
CA GLU A 225 2.56 -29.69 7.32
C GLU A 225 1.08 -30.02 7.24
N GLU A 226 0.67 -31.07 7.94
CA GLU A 226 -0.74 -31.46 8.08
C GLU A 226 -1.39 -30.81 9.32
N ASN A 227 -0.87 -29.67 9.78
CA ASN A 227 -1.35 -29.00 10.97
C ASN A 227 -2.42 -27.93 10.70
N GLY A 228 -3.01 -27.95 9.52
CA GLY A 228 -4.02 -27.00 9.06
C GLY A 228 -3.44 -25.74 8.45
N GLU A 229 -4.33 -24.80 8.15
CA GLU A 229 -3.97 -23.49 7.61
C GLU A 229 -4.25 -22.41 8.66
N PRO A 230 -3.30 -22.10 9.56
CA PRO A 230 -3.54 -21.14 10.64
C PRO A 230 -3.81 -19.73 10.14
N THR A 231 -3.49 -19.44 8.89
CA THR A 231 -3.75 -18.17 8.21
C THR A 231 -4.84 -18.27 7.14
N ALA A 232 -5.56 -19.38 7.07
CA ALA A 232 -6.68 -19.52 6.15
C ALA A 232 -7.74 -18.45 6.43
N GLN A 233 -8.22 -17.83 5.35
CA GLN A 233 -9.31 -16.87 5.46
C GLN A 233 -10.63 -17.63 5.62
N GLY A 234 -11.40 -17.23 6.63
CA GLY A 234 -12.78 -17.68 6.79
C GLY A 234 -13.71 -17.10 5.74
N HIS A 235 -14.97 -17.51 5.77
CA HIS A 235 -16.00 -16.88 4.95
C HIS A 235 -16.48 -15.58 5.61
N ALA A 236 -16.55 -14.53 4.83
CA ALA A 236 -17.14 -13.26 5.26
C ALA A 236 -18.63 -13.48 5.60
N GLN A 237 -19.04 -13.05 6.77
CA GLN A 237 -20.41 -13.16 7.24
C GLN A 237 -20.87 -11.81 7.76
N MET A 238 -21.93 -11.27 7.15
CA MET A 238 -22.51 -10.02 7.64
C MET A 238 -23.21 -10.28 8.97
N LEU A 239 -22.93 -9.44 9.96
CA LEU A 239 -23.65 -9.47 11.22
C LEU A 239 -25.05 -8.87 11.02
N ALA A 240 -26.07 -9.63 11.36
CA ALA A 240 -27.44 -9.16 11.42
C ALA A 240 -27.79 -8.89 12.89
N ASP A 241 -28.22 -7.68 13.20
CA ASP A 241 -28.77 -7.28 14.50
C ASP A 241 -27.99 -7.76 15.73
N GLY A 242 -26.66 -7.71 15.68
CA GLY A 242 -25.80 -8.06 16.80
C GLY A 242 -25.54 -9.55 17.01
N VAL A 243 -25.93 -10.41 16.07
CA VAL A 243 -25.62 -11.83 16.12
C VAL A 243 -24.24 -12.08 15.53
N SER A 244 -23.27 -12.40 16.38
CA SER A 244 -21.98 -12.92 15.94
C SER A 244 -22.13 -14.37 15.51
N VAL A 245 -21.69 -14.71 14.32
CA VAL A 245 -21.84 -16.04 13.73
C VAL A 245 -20.70 -16.98 14.11
N ASN A 246 -19.55 -16.44 14.53
CA ASN A 246 -18.39 -17.21 14.98
C ASN A 246 -17.93 -16.69 16.35
N PRO A 247 -17.98 -17.53 17.42
CA PRO A 247 -17.52 -17.11 18.74
C PRO A 247 -16.03 -16.79 18.79
N ASP A 248 -15.23 -17.40 17.91
CA ASP A 248 -13.78 -17.20 17.84
C ASP A 248 -13.39 -16.02 16.92
N ASP A 249 -14.31 -15.57 16.07
CA ASP A 249 -14.15 -14.41 15.22
C ASP A 249 -15.42 -13.55 15.25
N ARG A 250 -15.54 -12.73 16.27
CA ARG A 250 -16.70 -11.87 16.49
C ARG A 250 -16.84 -10.76 15.44
N SER A 251 -15.75 -10.40 14.79
CA SER A 251 -15.78 -9.40 13.72
C SER A 251 -16.47 -9.93 12.46
N GLY A 252 -16.58 -11.24 12.29
CA GLY A 252 -16.99 -11.86 11.04
C GLY A 252 -16.03 -11.58 9.89
N SER A 253 -14.84 -11.05 10.19
CA SER A 253 -13.82 -10.69 9.22
C SER A 253 -12.93 -11.90 8.91
N PRO A 254 -12.78 -12.30 7.64
CA PRO A 254 -11.97 -13.45 7.27
C PRO A 254 -10.54 -13.45 7.83
N PRO A 255 -9.81 -12.29 7.89
CA PRO A 255 -8.42 -12.27 8.35
C PRO A 255 -8.25 -12.25 9.87
N ALA A 256 -9.31 -12.16 10.68
CA ALA A 256 -9.16 -12.02 12.13
C ALA A 256 -8.44 -13.22 12.78
N ALA A 257 -8.71 -14.45 12.33
CA ALA A 257 -8.01 -15.65 12.81
C ALA A 257 -6.53 -15.63 12.43
N ALA A 258 -6.21 -15.27 11.19
CA ALA A 258 -4.84 -15.11 10.71
C ALA A 258 -4.07 -14.05 11.51
N ASN A 259 -4.70 -12.89 11.77
CA ASN A 259 -4.10 -11.81 12.57
C ASN A 259 -3.76 -12.31 14.00
N ARG A 260 -4.66 -13.06 14.64
CA ARG A 260 -4.40 -13.65 15.98
C ARG A 260 -3.24 -14.63 15.94
N TYR A 261 -3.19 -15.51 14.94
CA TYR A 261 -2.10 -16.45 14.78
C TYR A 261 -0.75 -15.73 14.61
N LEU A 262 -0.65 -14.82 13.64
CA LEU A 262 0.58 -14.06 13.35
C LEU A 262 1.08 -13.34 14.61
N MET A 263 0.17 -12.67 15.31
CA MET A 263 0.51 -11.95 16.54
C MET A 263 0.94 -12.93 17.64
N SER A 264 0.29 -14.08 17.80
CA SER A 264 0.69 -15.06 18.82
C SER A 264 2.09 -15.60 18.58
N VAL A 265 2.44 -15.94 17.35
CA VAL A 265 3.80 -16.39 17.01
C VAL A 265 4.82 -15.26 17.24
N TYR A 266 4.47 -14.02 16.91
CA TYR A 266 5.33 -12.87 17.19
C TYR A 266 5.56 -12.70 18.69
N LEU A 267 4.51 -12.68 19.51
CA LEU A 267 4.58 -12.42 20.94
C LEU A 267 5.20 -13.56 21.74
N ASP A 268 4.86 -14.82 21.41
CA ASP A 268 5.22 -15.98 22.23
C ASP A 268 6.51 -16.67 21.76
N TYR A 269 6.92 -16.43 20.53
CA TYR A 269 8.13 -17.05 19.99
C TYR A 269 9.16 -16.04 19.48
N ILE A 270 8.78 -15.16 18.55
CA ILE A 270 9.75 -14.27 17.89
C ILE A 270 10.31 -13.25 18.88
N LEU A 271 9.48 -12.47 19.51
CA LEU A 271 9.90 -11.40 20.41
C LEU A 271 10.77 -11.91 21.57
N PRO A 272 10.39 -12.97 22.33
CA PRO A 272 11.18 -13.45 23.44
C PRO A 272 12.39 -14.31 23.08
N LYS A 273 12.46 -14.89 21.88
CA LYS A 273 13.56 -15.82 21.51
C LYS A 273 14.51 -15.26 20.44
N LYS A 274 14.05 -14.35 19.61
CA LYS A 274 14.85 -13.78 18.54
C LYS A 274 15.35 -12.36 18.86
N HIS A 275 14.74 -11.73 19.86
CA HIS A 275 15.14 -10.39 20.35
C HIS A 275 15.34 -9.35 19.24
N PRO A 276 14.36 -9.17 18.34
CA PRO A 276 14.54 -8.25 17.23
C PRO A 276 14.78 -6.81 17.72
N ASP A 277 15.69 -6.09 17.03
CA ASP A 277 15.90 -4.67 17.23
C ASP A 277 14.84 -3.85 16.48
N LEU A 278 14.49 -4.29 15.27
CA LEU A 278 13.48 -3.68 14.42
C LEU A 278 12.46 -4.72 13.95
N SER A 279 11.20 -4.48 14.25
CA SER A 279 10.08 -5.31 13.79
C SER A 279 9.07 -4.50 13.01
N VAL A 280 8.55 -5.04 11.91
CA VAL A 280 7.32 -4.57 11.26
C VAL A 280 6.28 -5.69 11.40
N VAL A 281 5.16 -5.39 12.06
CA VAL A 281 4.01 -6.28 12.20
C VAL A 281 2.85 -5.65 11.44
N TRP A 282 2.43 -6.27 10.34
CA TRP A 282 1.41 -5.74 9.44
C TRP A 282 0.19 -6.63 9.41
N LEU A 283 -0.91 -6.19 9.98
CA LEU A 283 -2.15 -6.98 10.04
C LEU A 283 -3.22 -6.36 9.14
N ARG A 284 -4.07 -7.22 8.55
CA ARG A 284 -5.05 -6.85 7.53
C ARG A 284 -6.25 -6.04 8.00
N ASN A 285 -6.49 -5.95 9.31
CA ASN A 285 -7.62 -5.21 9.84
C ASN A 285 -7.21 -3.79 10.24
N PRO A 286 -8.15 -2.81 10.07
CA PRO A 286 -9.55 -2.97 9.66
C PRO A 286 -9.80 -3.07 8.14
N ASP A 287 -8.83 -2.79 7.25
CA ASP A 287 -8.96 -2.70 5.79
C ASP A 287 -9.81 -3.82 5.15
N SER A 288 -9.47 -5.07 5.39
CA SER A 288 -10.21 -6.18 4.78
C SER A 288 -11.67 -6.27 5.24
N THR A 289 -11.97 -5.77 6.43
CA THR A 289 -13.34 -5.66 6.92
C THR A 289 -14.06 -4.46 6.32
N GLU A 290 -13.33 -3.35 6.10
CA GLU A 290 -13.86 -2.16 5.44
C GLU A 290 -14.24 -2.46 4.00
N HIS A 291 -13.41 -3.18 3.26
CA HIS A 291 -13.74 -3.65 1.92
C HIS A 291 -15.02 -4.50 1.90
N ALA A 292 -15.12 -5.46 2.82
CA ALA A 292 -16.22 -6.43 2.81
C ALA A 292 -17.55 -5.86 3.31
N PHE A 293 -17.54 -4.94 4.28
CA PHE A 293 -18.72 -4.51 5.01
C PHE A 293 -18.93 -2.99 5.01
N GLY A 294 -17.94 -2.22 4.64
CA GLY A 294 -17.93 -0.75 4.68
C GLY A 294 -17.52 -0.19 6.04
N VAL A 295 -17.02 1.04 5.99
CA VAL A 295 -16.63 1.83 7.17
C VAL A 295 -17.86 2.19 7.98
N GLY A 296 -17.78 2.02 9.30
CA GLY A 296 -18.90 2.28 10.23
C GLY A 296 -19.89 1.13 10.37
N SER A 297 -19.70 0.00 9.67
CA SER A 297 -20.53 -1.19 9.84
C SER A 297 -20.33 -1.85 11.22
N PRO A 298 -21.28 -2.67 11.72
CA PRO A 298 -21.07 -3.45 12.94
C PRO A 298 -19.82 -4.34 12.90
N ASN A 299 -19.52 -4.93 11.74
CA ASN A 299 -18.31 -5.72 11.52
C ASN A 299 -17.03 -4.87 11.67
N TYR A 300 -17.05 -3.64 11.15
CA TYR A 300 -15.96 -2.69 11.29
C TYR A 300 -15.61 -2.38 12.74
N HIS A 301 -16.61 -2.06 13.57
CA HIS A 301 -16.40 -1.78 15.00
C HIS A 301 -15.78 -3.00 15.71
N LEU A 302 -16.25 -4.21 15.42
CA LEU A 302 -15.67 -5.43 16.00
C LEU A 302 -14.26 -5.72 15.47
N ALA A 303 -13.96 -5.38 14.24
CA ALA A 303 -12.61 -5.50 13.70
C ALA A 303 -11.63 -4.54 14.39
N LEU A 304 -12.06 -3.31 14.67
CA LEU A 304 -11.27 -2.35 15.46
C LEU A 304 -11.00 -2.87 16.87
N GLN A 305 -12.04 -3.38 17.56
CA GLN A 305 -11.91 -3.97 18.90
C GLN A 305 -10.94 -5.17 18.90
N ALA A 306 -11.06 -6.06 17.92
CA ALA A 306 -10.16 -7.21 17.77
C ALA A 306 -8.70 -6.77 17.54
N GLN A 307 -8.49 -5.73 16.77
CA GLN A 307 -7.15 -5.19 16.50
C GLN A 307 -6.56 -4.51 17.74
N ASP A 308 -7.38 -3.77 18.48
CA ASP A 308 -6.98 -3.11 19.73
C ASP A 308 -6.63 -4.13 20.84
N GLU A 309 -7.35 -5.25 20.89
CA GLU A 309 -7.00 -6.38 21.79
C GLU A 309 -5.59 -6.89 21.51
N LEU A 310 -5.18 -6.99 20.24
CA LEU A 310 -3.83 -7.41 19.86
C LEU A 310 -2.78 -6.39 20.29
N LEU A 311 -3.09 -5.09 20.21
CA LEU A 311 -2.24 -4.04 20.76
C LEU A 311 -2.08 -4.17 22.27
N GLY A 312 -3.19 -4.42 22.99
CA GLY A 312 -3.14 -4.67 24.43
C GLY A 312 -2.26 -5.87 24.79
N LYS A 313 -2.35 -6.97 24.03
CA LYS A 313 -1.47 -8.15 24.20
C LYS A 313 0.00 -7.83 23.95
N LEU A 314 0.31 -7.03 22.92
CA LEU A 314 1.67 -6.57 22.66
C LEU A 314 2.21 -5.76 23.84
N GLN A 315 1.45 -4.79 24.35
CA GLN A 315 1.86 -3.98 25.51
C GLN A 315 2.08 -4.84 26.75
N ALA A 316 1.18 -5.79 27.03
CA ALA A 316 1.32 -6.72 28.15
C ALA A 316 2.56 -7.60 28.02
N LYS A 317 2.87 -8.09 26.81
CA LYS A 317 4.08 -8.89 26.57
C LYS A 317 5.36 -8.08 26.74
N LEU A 318 5.39 -6.83 26.31
CA LEU A 318 6.53 -5.93 26.55
C LEU A 318 6.75 -5.71 28.06
N ALA A 319 5.69 -5.53 28.83
CA ALA A 319 5.75 -5.42 30.28
C ALA A 319 6.26 -6.73 30.93
N GLU A 320 5.72 -7.87 30.54
CA GLU A 320 6.16 -9.20 31.01
C GLU A 320 7.65 -9.42 30.80
N LEU A 321 8.17 -8.99 29.65
CA LEU A 321 9.58 -9.14 29.29
C LEU A 321 10.48 -8.01 29.84
N GLY A 322 9.92 -7.00 30.50
CA GLY A 322 10.67 -5.82 30.98
C GLY A 322 11.23 -4.96 29.87
N LEU A 323 10.57 -4.92 28.71
CA LEU A 323 11.04 -4.23 27.51
C LEU A 323 10.38 -2.86 27.27
N GLU A 324 9.41 -2.45 28.07
CA GLU A 324 8.65 -1.21 27.88
C GLU A 324 9.54 0.04 27.80
N GLN A 325 10.57 0.14 28.67
CA GLN A 325 11.46 1.28 28.76
C GLN A 325 12.57 1.28 27.68
N SER A 326 12.64 0.25 26.85
CA SER A 326 13.63 0.10 25.79
C SER A 326 13.02 -0.10 24.41
N THR A 327 11.69 0.04 24.30
CA THR A 327 10.95 -0.19 23.05
C THR A 327 10.16 1.04 22.66
N ASP A 328 10.40 1.53 21.45
CA ASP A 328 9.52 2.47 20.78
C ASP A 328 8.44 1.69 20.00
N LEU A 329 7.20 2.06 20.22
CA LEU A 329 6.05 1.48 19.57
C LEU A 329 5.44 2.52 18.63
N ILE A 330 5.43 2.23 17.35
CA ILE A 330 4.84 3.05 16.30
C ILE A 330 3.61 2.32 15.77
N ILE A 331 2.42 2.87 16.02
CA ILE A 331 1.16 2.41 15.43
C ILE A 331 0.89 3.29 14.22
N VAL A 332 0.78 2.71 13.06
CA VAL A 332 0.57 3.45 11.81
C VAL A 332 -0.36 2.68 10.89
N SER A 333 -1.15 3.38 10.09
CA SER A 333 -1.82 2.78 8.94
C SER A 333 -1.12 3.20 7.64
N ASP A 334 -1.29 2.42 6.64
CA ASP A 334 -0.76 2.70 5.30
C ASP A 334 -1.62 3.71 4.54
N HIS A 335 -2.94 3.66 4.74
CA HIS A 335 -3.94 4.60 4.25
C HIS A 335 -5.13 4.64 5.21
N ALA A 336 -6.11 5.49 4.91
CA ALA A 336 -7.44 5.39 5.49
C ALA A 336 -8.43 4.90 4.41
N HIS A 337 -9.73 4.97 4.64
CA HIS A 337 -10.71 4.22 3.86
C HIS A 337 -12.03 5.01 3.73
N SER A 338 -12.65 4.97 2.55
CA SER A 338 -13.96 5.57 2.24
C SER A 338 -14.99 4.48 1.94
N ASN A 339 -16.28 4.80 2.05
CA ASN A 339 -17.33 3.91 1.57
C ASN A 339 -17.51 4.04 0.05
N VAL A 340 -17.80 2.95 -0.65
CA VAL A 340 -18.14 2.92 -2.08
C VAL A 340 -19.54 2.42 -2.35
N SER A 341 -20.23 1.97 -1.32
CA SER A 341 -21.63 1.54 -1.38
C SER A 341 -22.46 2.32 -0.42
N GLY A 342 -23.65 2.67 -0.82
CA GLY A 342 -24.61 3.39 0.01
C GLY A 342 -25.93 3.64 -0.72
N PRO A 343 -26.88 4.33 -0.08
CA PRO A 343 -28.08 4.77 -0.75
C PRO A 343 -27.76 5.58 -2.00
N LEU A 344 -28.50 5.36 -3.08
CA LEU A 344 -28.23 5.96 -4.39
C LEU A 344 -28.14 7.49 -4.35
N ASP A 345 -28.94 8.14 -3.52
CA ASP A 345 -28.97 9.59 -3.35
C ASP A 345 -27.78 10.14 -2.52
N MET A 346 -26.98 9.26 -1.90
CA MET A 346 -25.76 9.64 -1.21
C MET A 346 -24.55 9.75 -2.14
N PHE A 347 -24.63 9.23 -3.35
CA PHE A 347 -23.60 9.48 -4.36
C PHE A 347 -23.79 10.89 -4.95
N PRO A 348 -22.99 11.88 -4.55
CA PRO A 348 -23.25 13.28 -4.84
C PRO A 348 -23.18 13.65 -6.30
N LEU A 349 -22.49 12.84 -7.07
CA LEU A 349 -22.28 13.01 -8.51
C LEU A 349 -23.37 12.32 -9.34
N ARG A 350 -24.13 11.43 -8.73
CA ARG A 350 -25.34 10.88 -9.33
C ARG A 350 -26.50 11.84 -9.09
N LYS A 351 -26.61 12.86 -9.87
CA LYS A 351 -27.86 13.57 -10.02
C LYS A 351 -28.85 12.61 -10.68
N VAL A 352 -29.40 11.72 -9.86
CA VAL A 352 -30.44 10.82 -10.31
C VAL A 352 -31.67 11.70 -10.50
N GLU A 353 -31.85 12.21 -11.70
CA GLU A 353 -33.08 12.86 -12.12
C GLU A 353 -34.28 11.91 -11.98
N ASN A 354 -34.00 10.63 -11.82
CA ASN A 354 -34.97 9.60 -11.60
C ASN A 354 -35.19 9.32 -10.12
N GLY A 355 -35.99 10.18 -9.45
CA GLY A 355 -36.34 10.01 -8.06
C GLY A 355 -36.92 8.65 -7.68
N LYS A 356 -37.34 7.83 -8.66
CA LYS A 356 -37.82 6.46 -8.44
C LYS A 356 -36.69 5.50 -8.02
N MET A 357 -35.47 5.67 -8.50
CA MET A 357 -34.35 4.78 -8.12
C MET A 357 -33.98 4.96 -6.64
N GLY A 358 -33.79 6.20 -6.20
CA GLY A 358 -33.52 6.48 -4.79
C GLY A 358 -34.67 6.09 -3.87
N GLN A 359 -35.92 6.11 -4.35
CA GLN A 359 -37.08 5.63 -3.61
C GLN A 359 -37.07 4.11 -3.45
N ILE A 360 -36.76 3.36 -4.51
CA ILE A 360 -36.65 1.89 -4.47
C ILE A 360 -35.52 1.48 -3.50
N ASP A 361 -34.37 2.14 -3.55
CA ASP A 361 -33.27 1.87 -2.64
C ASP A 361 -33.67 2.10 -1.17
N ARG A 362 -34.31 3.23 -0.86
CA ARG A 362 -34.78 3.53 0.49
C ARG A 362 -35.87 2.58 0.99
N GLU A 363 -36.81 2.23 0.13
CA GLU A 363 -37.95 1.37 0.51
C GLU A 363 -37.52 -0.09 0.74
N HIS A 364 -36.50 -0.55 0.05
CA HIS A 364 -36.03 -1.94 0.09
C HIS A 364 -34.68 -2.13 0.79
N GLY A 365 -34.06 -1.05 1.23
CA GLY A 365 -32.75 -1.09 1.90
C GLY A 365 -31.59 -1.53 1.02
N TYR A 366 -31.74 -1.42 -0.29
CA TYR A 366 -30.65 -1.75 -1.21
C TYR A 366 -29.57 -0.66 -1.21
N SER A 367 -28.31 -1.11 -1.14
CA SER A 367 -27.16 -0.29 -1.46
C SER A 367 -26.82 -0.43 -2.94
N VAL A 368 -26.35 0.64 -3.53
CA VAL A 368 -25.74 0.63 -4.88
C VAL A 368 -24.25 0.81 -4.74
N SER A 369 -23.51 0.18 -5.65
CA SER A 369 -22.05 0.30 -5.68
C SER A 369 -21.60 1.48 -6.54
N GLY A 370 -20.52 2.12 -6.13
CA GLY A 370 -19.79 3.12 -6.90
C GLY A 370 -18.77 2.52 -7.87
N ASP A 371 -18.80 1.21 -8.08
CA ASP A 371 -17.85 0.49 -8.90
C ASP A 371 -17.91 0.92 -10.37
N VAL A 372 -16.74 1.09 -10.97
CA VAL A 372 -16.56 1.45 -12.38
C VAL A 372 -15.56 0.49 -13.01
N ARG A 373 -15.92 -0.13 -14.12
CA ARG A 373 -14.97 -0.89 -14.93
C ARG A 373 -14.44 -0.03 -16.06
N LEU A 374 -13.29 0.62 -15.82
CA LEU A 374 -12.74 1.62 -16.75
C LEU A 374 -12.49 1.06 -18.16
N ALA A 375 -12.05 -0.20 -18.28
CA ALA A 375 -11.86 -0.82 -19.59
C ALA A 375 -13.18 -0.94 -20.38
N HIS A 376 -14.30 -1.20 -19.68
CA HIS A 376 -15.64 -1.16 -20.28
C HIS A 376 -16.00 0.23 -20.77
N GLU A 377 -15.86 1.23 -19.93
CA GLU A 377 -16.21 2.60 -20.26
C GLU A 377 -15.42 3.15 -21.45
N LEU A 378 -14.11 2.90 -21.49
CA LEU A 378 -13.26 3.26 -22.62
C LEU A 378 -13.70 2.54 -23.91
N SER A 379 -13.98 1.24 -23.83
CA SER A 379 -14.39 0.43 -24.97
C SER A 379 -15.73 0.88 -25.55
N MET A 380 -16.70 1.23 -24.70
CA MET A 380 -17.99 1.79 -25.11
C MET A 380 -17.83 3.15 -25.80
N ALA A 381 -16.80 3.92 -25.45
CA ALA A 381 -16.45 5.18 -26.09
C ALA A 381 -15.60 4.99 -27.37
N GLY A 382 -15.39 3.76 -27.83
CA GLY A 382 -14.57 3.46 -29.00
C GLY A 382 -13.08 3.70 -28.78
N ILE A 383 -12.62 3.54 -27.54
CA ILE A 383 -11.21 3.55 -27.14
C ILE A 383 -10.86 2.12 -26.73
N ARG A 384 -10.06 1.44 -27.54
CA ARG A 384 -9.69 0.05 -27.28
C ARG A 384 -8.91 -0.07 -25.97
N ALA A 385 -9.42 -0.88 -25.05
CA ALA A 385 -8.83 -1.06 -23.71
C ALA A 385 -9.02 -2.51 -23.24
N TYR A 386 -8.11 -2.99 -22.38
CA TYR A 386 -8.15 -4.34 -21.81
C TYR A 386 -7.74 -4.26 -20.33
N ASP A 387 -8.37 -5.08 -19.48
CA ASP A 387 -8.06 -5.19 -18.05
C ASP A 387 -7.64 -6.60 -17.62
N GLY A 388 -7.71 -7.58 -18.52
CA GLY A 388 -7.32 -8.97 -18.25
C GLY A 388 -8.20 -9.72 -17.24
N ALA A 389 -9.28 -9.12 -16.75
CA ALA A 389 -10.09 -9.68 -15.68
C ALA A 389 -11.00 -10.84 -16.10
N GLY A 390 -10.95 -11.23 -17.36
CA GLY A 390 -11.71 -12.35 -17.89
C GLY A 390 -13.21 -12.19 -17.67
N CYS A 391 -13.84 -13.21 -17.12
CA CYS A 391 -15.27 -13.24 -16.80
C CYS A 391 -15.63 -12.44 -15.53
N GLY A 392 -14.81 -11.48 -15.14
CA GLY A 392 -15.07 -10.60 -14.02
C GLY A 392 -16.44 -9.90 -14.14
N TRP A 393 -17.00 -9.55 -13.01
CA TRP A 393 -18.27 -8.86 -12.93
C TRP A 393 -18.20 -7.49 -13.62
N ASP A 394 -19.32 -7.07 -14.23
CA ASP A 394 -19.44 -5.76 -14.83
C ASP A 394 -20.14 -4.82 -13.84
N PRO A 395 -19.41 -3.93 -13.21
CA PRO A 395 -19.92 -3.14 -12.10
C PRO A 395 -20.75 -1.93 -12.52
N VAL A 396 -20.76 -1.58 -13.80
CA VAL A 396 -21.46 -0.37 -14.24
C VAL A 396 -22.96 -0.55 -14.08
N LEU A 397 -23.52 0.22 -13.16
CA LEU A 397 -24.93 0.23 -12.88
C LEU A 397 -25.67 1.13 -13.89
N SER A 398 -26.49 0.56 -14.74
CA SER A 398 -27.37 1.29 -15.67
C SER A 398 -28.77 1.55 -15.11
N GLY A 399 -29.17 0.85 -14.05
CA GLY A 399 -30.47 1.02 -13.40
C GLY A 399 -30.76 -0.03 -12.34
N ILE A 400 -31.90 0.11 -11.67
CA ILE A 400 -32.44 -0.86 -10.71
C ILE A 400 -33.88 -1.16 -11.09
N LYS A 401 -34.24 -2.44 -11.16
CA LYS A 401 -35.64 -2.87 -11.35
C LYS A 401 -36.49 -2.69 -10.09
N ALA A 402 -37.80 -2.73 -10.24
CA ALA A 402 -38.73 -2.61 -9.13
C ALA A 402 -38.57 -3.71 -8.06
N ASP A 403 -38.00 -4.83 -8.38
CA ASP A 403 -37.70 -5.94 -7.47
C ASP A 403 -36.29 -5.82 -6.82
N GLY A 404 -35.59 -4.69 -7.03
CA GLY A 404 -34.25 -4.45 -6.52
C GLY A 404 -33.11 -5.04 -7.37
N THR A 405 -33.43 -5.71 -8.49
CA THR A 405 -32.39 -6.26 -9.37
C THR A 405 -31.60 -5.12 -10.01
N GLN A 406 -30.29 -5.12 -9.83
CA GLN A 406 -29.39 -4.19 -10.50
C GLN A 406 -29.30 -4.51 -11.99
N LEU A 407 -29.36 -3.48 -12.82
CA LEU A 407 -29.19 -3.57 -14.27
C LEU A 407 -27.83 -3.05 -14.67
N HIS A 408 -27.14 -3.81 -15.48
CA HIS A 408 -25.86 -3.43 -16.09
C HIS A 408 -26.04 -3.17 -17.58
N PRO A 409 -25.19 -2.38 -18.23
CA PRO A 409 -25.27 -2.12 -19.67
C PRO A 409 -25.32 -3.41 -20.49
N ASP A 410 -26.07 -3.38 -21.57
CA ASP A 410 -26.09 -4.49 -22.51
C ASP A 410 -24.69 -4.68 -23.13
N ARG A 411 -24.27 -5.95 -23.18
CA ARG A 411 -22.98 -6.34 -23.73
C ARG A 411 -23.07 -6.51 -25.24
N GLN A 412 -22.01 -6.13 -25.93
CA GLN A 412 -21.97 -6.21 -27.38
C GLN A 412 -21.98 -7.67 -27.89
N ALA A 413 -22.62 -7.90 -29.01
CA ALA A 413 -22.60 -9.18 -29.65
C ALA A 413 -21.20 -9.56 -30.15
N GLY A 414 -20.81 -10.82 -29.97
CA GLY A 414 -19.56 -11.37 -30.47
C GLY A 414 -18.53 -11.78 -29.43
N ALA A 415 -18.78 -11.49 -28.15
CA ALA A 415 -17.91 -11.91 -27.06
C ALA A 415 -18.18 -13.36 -26.61
N SER A 416 -17.20 -13.96 -25.95
CA SER A 416 -17.32 -15.29 -25.34
C SER A 416 -18.37 -15.30 -24.22
N THR A 417 -18.91 -16.46 -23.89
CA THR A 417 -19.85 -16.61 -22.76
C THR A 417 -19.13 -16.95 -21.49
N CYS A 418 -19.50 -16.27 -20.42
CA CYS A 418 -19.01 -16.53 -19.06
C CYS A 418 -20.08 -17.19 -18.20
N PRO A 419 -19.77 -18.26 -17.44
CA PRO A 419 -20.64 -18.74 -16.38
C PRO A 419 -20.56 -17.79 -15.16
N ASN A 420 -21.69 -17.52 -14.52
CA ASN A 420 -21.68 -16.86 -13.22
C ASN A 420 -21.98 -17.87 -12.10
N SER A 421 -21.84 -17.45 -10.85
CA SER A 421 -22.09 -18.25 -9.65
C SER A 421 -23.53 -18.78 -9.51
N HIS A 422 -24.46 -18.25 -10.32
CA HIS A 422 -25.87 -18.66 -10.34
C HIS A 422 -26.21 -19.50 -11.58
N ALA A 423 -25.22 -20.11 -12.24
CA ALA A 423 -25.36 -20.93 -13.44
C ALA A 423 -26.02 -20.19 -14.64
N LYS A 424 -26.07 -18.86 -14.61
CA LYS A 424 -26.45 -18.04 -15.76
C LYS A 424 -25.22 -17.76 -16.62
N THR A 425 -25.33 -17.85 -17.90
CA THR A 425 -24.29 -17.45 -18.84
C THR A 425 -24.53 -16.00 -19.27
N TYR A 426 -23.49 -15.22 -19.39
CA TYR A 426 -23.52 -13.89 -19.97
C TYR A 426 -22.36 -13.73 -20.96
N THR A 427 -22.49 -12.78 -21.85
CA THR A 427 -21.48 -12.53 -22.87
C THR A 427 -20.27 -11.84 -22.27
N THR A 428 -19.06 -12.36 -22.49
CA THR A 428 -17.82 -11.73 -22.07
C THR A 428 -17.42 -10.68 -23.11
N PRO A 429 -17.21 -9.43 -22.72
CA PRO A 429 -16.72 -8.41 -23.64
C PRO A 429 -15.26 -8.64 -24.05
N ASP A 430 -14.89 -8.16 -25.23
CA ASP A 430 -13.53 -8.30 -25.75
C ASP A 430 -12.46 -7.72 -24.83
N TYR A 431 -12.76 -6.64 -24.07
CA TYR A 431 -11.85 -5.98 -23.15
C TYR A 431 -11.47 -6.83 -21.92
N SER A 432 -12.23 -7.89 -21.63
CA SER A 432 -11.96 -8.79 -20.52
C SER A 432 -11.24 -10.08 -20.94
N MET A 433 -11.01 -10.27 -22.22
CA MET A 433 -10.36 -11.47 -22.73
C MET A 433 -8.85 -11.41 -22.53
N LEU A 434 -8.28 -12.54 -22.13
CA LEU A 434 -6.85 -12.78 -22.16
C LEU A 434 -6.39 -12.84 -23.62
N HIS A 435 -5.64 -11.87 -24.06
CA HIS A 435 -5.03 -11.89 -25.39
C HIS A 435 -3.54 -12.19 -25.25
N PRO A 436 -3.05 -13.30 -25.85
CA PRO A 436 -1.62 -13.60 -25.87
C PRO A 436 -0.80 -12.52 -26.59
N PHE A 437 -1.49 -11.68 -27.38
CA PHE A 437 -0.89 -10.53 -28.07
C PHE A 437 -1.85 -9.34 -27.95
N LEU A 438 -1.70 -8.54 -26.89
CA LEU A 438 -2.42 -7.26 -26.82
C LEU A 438 -2.04 -6.40 -28.02
N PRO A 439 -3.03 -5.91 -28.79
CA PRO A 439 -2.73 -4.95 -29.83
C PRO A 439 -2.06 -3.73 -29.23
N ARG A 440 -0.88 -3.35 -29.74
CA ARG A 440 -0.07 -2.24 -29.19
C ARG A 440 -0.83 -0.91 -29.16
N GLU A 441 -1.82 -0.76 -30.02
CA GLU A 441 -2.70 0.41 -30.05
C GLU A 441 -3.73 0.48 -28.91
N SER A 442 -3.80 -0.55 -28.06
CA SER A 442 -4.78 -0.61 -26.98
C SER A 442 -4.21 -0.05 -25.68
N PHE A 443 -5.11 0.39 -24.81
CA PHE A 443 -4.75 0.64 -23.41
C PHE A 443 -4.80 -0.65 -22.61
N VAL A 444 -3.86 -0.81 -21.68
CA VAL A 444 -3.97 -1.75 -20.57
C VAL A 444 -4.42 -0.97 -19.35
N VAL A 445 -5.58 -1.33 -18.83
CA VAL A 445 -6.17 -0.72 -17.65
C VAL A 445 -5.82 -1.58 -16.43
N VAL A 446 -5.18 -0.98 -15.45
CA VAL A 446 -4.85 -1.60 -14.17
C VAL A 446 -5.77 -1.01 -13.13
N ALA A 447 -6.81 -1.75 -12.77
CA ALA A 447 -7.75 -1.36 -11.72
C ALA A 447 -7.09 -1.54 -10.34
N ASN A 448 -7.12 -0.48 -9.53
CA ASN A 448 -6.49 -0.44 -8.21
C ASN A 448 -7.40 0.16 -7.12
N GLY A 449 -8.69 0.33 -7.38
CA GLY A 449 -9.62 0.92 -6.43
C GLY A 449 -9.83 2.42 -6.64
N GLY A 450 -9.50 3.29 -5.67
CA GLY A 450 -9.74 4.74 -5.76
C GLY A 450 -8.98 5.47 -6.87
N SER A 451 -8.04 4.81 -7.54
CA SER A 451 -7.35 5.30 -8.74
C SER A 451 -6.99 4.15 -9.66
N ASP A 452 -7.04 4.37 -10.97
CA ASP A 452 -6.63 3.40 -11.97
C ASP A 452 -5.44 3.89 -12.78
N TYR A 453 -4.68 2.94 -13.32
CA TYR A 453 -3.56 3.20 -14.22
C TYR A 453 -3.89 2.78 -15.64
N LEU A 454 -3.51 3.62 -16.60
CA LEU A 454 -3.58 3.29 -18.01
C LEU A 454 -2.16 3.26 -18.59
N TYR A 455 -1.85 2.16 -19.24
CA TYR A 455 -0.62 2.00 -20.03
C TYR A 455 -0.99 1.91 -21.50
N GLN A 456 -0.29 2.65 -22.35
CA GLN A 456 -0.45 2.62 -23.79
C GLN A 456 0.88 2.17 -24.43
N PRO A 457 1.01 0.88 -24.83
CA PRO A 457 2.30 0.30 -25.23
C PRO A 457 3.02 0.98 -26.39
N ASP A 458 2.28 1.68 -27.29
CA ASP A 458 2.89 2.47 -28.37
C ASP A 458 3.24 3.90 -27.95
N HIS A 459 2.79 4.34 -26.79
CA HIS A 459 2.95 5.71 -26.30
C HIS A 459 2.45 6.79 -27.30
N ASP A 460 1.34 6.49 -28.00
CA ASP A 460 0.75 7.37 -29.00
C ASP A 460 0.07 8.58 -28.33
N PRO A 461 0.56 9.81 -28.55
CA PRO A 461 0.04 10.98 -27.88
C PRO A 461 -1.41 11.33 -28.25
N ASP A 462 -1.88 10.95 -29.44
CA ASP A 462 -3.26 11.25 -29.86
C ASP A 462 -4.24 10.31 -29.16
N ARG A 463 -3.85 9.05 -28.92
CA ARG A 463 -4.64 8.11 -28.12
C ARG A 463 -4.70 8.54 -26.66
N ILE A 464 -3.57 9.00 -26.10
CA ILE A 464 -3.53 9.55 -24.73
C ILE A 464 -4.50 10.73 -24.63
N ARG A 465 -4.42 11.73 -25.55
CA ARG A 465 -5.34 12.88 -25.54
C ARG A 465 -6.80 12.48 -25.68
N LYS A 466 -7.10 11.45 -26.50
CA LYS A 466 -8.46 10.94 -26.66
C LYS A 466 -8.96 10.30 -25.35
N ALA A 467 -8.15 9.46 -24.69
CA ALA A 467 -8.50 8.86 -23.41
C ALA A 467 -8.69 9.91 -22.31
N VAL A 468 -7.77 10.86 -22.18
CA VAL A 468 -7.88 11.97 -21.21
C VAL A 468 -9.17 12.76 -21.43
N ARG A 469 -9.50 13.09 -22.68
CA ARG A 469 -10.72 13.85 -22.97
C ARG A 469 -11.99 13.07 -22.62
N PHE A 470 -11.99 11.75 -22.82
CA PHE A 470 -13.08 10.88 -22.36
C PHE A 470 -13.21 10.93 -20.82
N LEU A 471 -12.13 10.73 -20.09
CA LEU A 471 -12.14 10.77 -18.62
C LEU A 471 -12.64 12.11 -18.08
N GLN A 472 -12.23 13.23 -18.68
CA GLN A 472 -12.69 14.56 -18.32
C GLN A 472 -14.20 14.77 -18.53
N SER A 473 -14.79 14.05 -19.50
CA SER A 473 -16.21 14.13 -19.83
C SER A 473 -17.13 13.28 -18.95
N ARG A 474 -16.60 12.57 -17.95
CA ARG A 474 -17.35 11.66 -17.11
C ARG A 474 -17.26 12.06 -15.63
N GLU A 475 -18.39 12.15 -14.91
CA GLU A 475 -18.44 12.63 -13.52
C GLU A 475 -17.75 11.72 -12.51
N GLU A 476 -17.69 10.41 -12.77
CA GLU A 476 -17.08 9.42 -11.90
C GLU A 476 -15.56 9.57 -11.77
N PHE A 477 -14.90 10.21 -12.73
CA PHE A 477 -13.45 10.38 -12.67
C PHE A 477 -13.05 11.69 -11.99
N GLY A 478 -12.08 11.60 -11.11
CA GLY A 478 -11.50 12.69 -10.34
C GLY A 478 -10.32 13.40 -11.05
N ALA A 479 -9.21 13.56 -10.33
CA ALA A 479 -7.99 14.18 -10.86
C ALA A 479 -7.28 13.25 -11.86
N ILE A 480 -6.66 13.86 -12.89
CA ILE A 480 -5.97 13.13 -13.95
C ILE A 480 -4.53 13.64 -14.05
N PHE A 481 -3.58 12.70 -13.91
CA PHE A 481 -2.14 12.93 -14.05
C PHE A 481 -1.62 12.18 -15.25
N VAL A 482 -0.73 12.79 -16.02
CA VAL A 482 -0.22 12.24 -17.28
C VAL A 482 1.29 12.29 -17.30
N ASP A 483 1.93 11.31 -17.90
CA ASP A 483 3.39 11.27 -18.09
C ASP A 483 3.85 12.50 -18.89
N GLU A 484 4.93 13.14 -18.44
CA GLU A 484 5.51 14.34 -19.01
C GLU A 484 5.89 14.22 -20.48
N ARG A 485 6.13 13.00 -20.97
CA ARG A 485 6.47 12.76 -22.39
C ARG A 485 5.40 13.24 -23.37
N TYR A 486 4.16 13.38 -22.92
CA TYR A 486 3.03 13.81 -23.76
C TYR A 486 2.83 15.32 -23.79
N GLY A 487 3.64 16.09 -23.03
CA GLY A 487 3.52 17.53 -22.89
C GLY A 487 2.25 17.97 -22.18
N ASP A 488 1.95 19.26 -22.27
CA ASP A 488 0.79 19.83 -21.59
C ASP A 488 -0.53 19.41 -22.25
N ILE A 489 -1.38 18.77 -21.47
CA ILE A 489 -2.76 18.42 -21.84
C ILE A 489 -3.71 19.26 -20.96
N PRO A 490 -4.62 20.07 -21.54
CA PRO A 490 -5.54 20.90 -20.76
C PRO A 490 -6.33 20.09 -19.72
N GLY A 491 -6.39 20.60 -18.50
CA GLY A 491 -7.09 19.94 -17.38
C GLY A 491 -6.29 18.87 -16.67
N THR A 492 -5.03 18.58 -17.04
CA THR A 492 -4.19 17.58 -16.38
C THR A 492 -2.96 18.20 -15.74
N LEU A 493 -2.37 17.46 -14.78
CA LEU A 493 -1.04 17.74 -14.23
C LEU A 493 -0.07 16.60 -14.58
N PRO A 494 1.23 16.89 -14.68
CA PRO A 494 2.23 15.86 -14.91
C PRO A 494 2.41 14.96 -13.66
N LEU A 495 2.82 13.71 -13.89
CA LEU A 495 3.06 12.70 -12.83
C LEU A 495 4.08 13.15 -11.77
N SER A 496 5.05 13.99 -12.17
CA SER A 496 6.05 14.56 -11.25
C SER A 496 5.42 15.40 -10.13
N ARG A 497 4.24 16.02 -10.39
CA ARG A 497 3.53 16.84 -9.39
C ARG A 497 3.05 16.04 -8.19
N VAL A 498 2.90 14.72 -8.36
CA VAL A 498 2.49 13.78 -7.29
C VAL A 498 3.56 12.71 -7.03
N ARG A 499 4.81 12.96 -7.45
CA ARG A 499 5.96 12.08 -7.22
C ARG A 499 5.78 10.67 -7.83
N LEU A 500 5.10 10.57 -8.96
CA LEU A 500 4.87 9.32 -9.67
C LEU A 500 5.72 9.17 -10.94
N GLU A 501 6.39 10.20 -11.43
CA GLU A 501 7.31 10.08 -12.57
C GLU A 501 8.54 9.25 -12.18
N ASN A 502 8.93 8.33 -13.05
CA ASN A 502 10.08 7.46 -12.86
C ASN A 502 11.06 7.55 -14.03
N ALA A 503 12.32 7.84 -13.72
CA ALA A 503 13.37 8.01 -14.72
C ALA A 503 13.64 6.76 -15.57
N GLU A 504 13.30 5.55 -15.08
CA GLU A 504 13.43 4.29 -15.81
C GLU A 504 12.14 3.91 -16.57
N GLY A 505 11.13 4.78 -16.59
CA GLY A 505 9.88 4.56 -17.32
C GLY A 505 9.01 3.46 -16.76
N ARG A 506 9.04 3.20 -15.44
CA ARG A 506 8.18 2.21 -14.79
C ARG A 506 6.76 2.72 -14.50
N ASN A 507 6.54 4.03 -14.60
CA ASN A 507 5.27 4.66 -14.34
C ASN A 507 4.22 4.38 -15.44
N PRO A 508 2.91 4.46 -15.10
CA PRO A 508 1.84 4.45 -16.10
C PRO A 508 1.88 5.70 -16.99
N ASP A 509 1.20 5.65 -18.13
CA ASP A 509 1.03 6.81 -19.00
C ASP A 509 0.00 7.80 -18.47
N ILE A 510 -1.07 7.29 -17.84
CA ILE A 510 -2.12 8.08 -17.17
C ILE A 510 -2.42 7.46 -15.81
N VAL A 511 -2.55 8.32 -14.79
CA VAL A 511 -3.16 8.00 -13.51
C VAL A 511 -4.46 8.77 -13.41
N VAL A 512 -5.57 8.09 -13.21
CA VAL A 512 -6.88 8.70 -13.00
C VAL A 512 -7.39 8.32 -11.63
N GLY A 513 -7.63 9.33 -10.78
CA GLY A 513 -8.34 9.16 -9.52
C GLY A 513 -9.85 9.14 -9.75
N TYR A 514 -10.58 8.55 -8.83
CA TYR A 514 -12.04 8.58 -8.85
C TYR A 514 -12.59 9.76 -8.06
N SER A 515 -13.82 10.17 -8.40
CA SER A 515 -14.51 11.25 -7.71
C SER A 515 -15.04 10.78 -6.35
N PHE A 516 -15.05 11.68 -5.39
CA PHE A 516 -15.41 11.42 -4.00
C PHE A 516 -16.24 12.56 -3.38
N ASP A 517 -16.92 12.26 -2.28
CA ASP A 517 -17.49 13.26 -1.37
C ASP A 517 -17.07 12.95 0.07
N GLU A 518 -16.18 13.78 0.60
CA GLU A 518 -15.67 13.71 1.96
C GLU A 518 -16.68 14.05 3.04
N HIS A 519 -17.85 14.58 2.66
CA HIS A 519 -18.89 15.03 3.59
C HIS A 519 -20.11 14.10 3.67
N ALA A 520 -20.26 13.19 2.70
CA ALA A 520 -21.35 12.23 2.73
C ALA A 520 -21.19 11.27 3.92
N ILE A 521 -22.26 11.09 4.71
CA ILE A 521 -22.24 10.25 5.90
C ILE A 521 -22.87 8.90 5.58
N ILE A 522 -22.10 7.85 5.64
CA ILE A 522 -22.53 6.46 5.45
C ILE A 522 -22.26 5.70 6.74
N GLN A 523 -23.26 5.03 7.29
CA GLN A 523 -23.12 4.26 8.55
C GLN A 523 -22.48 5.07 9.70
N GLY A 524 -22.79 6.38 9.75
CA GLY A 524 -22.26 7.30 10.78
C GLY A 524 -20.84 7.83 10.51
N MET A 525 -20.18 7.38 9.45
CA MET A 525 -18.82 7.79 9.09
C MET A 525 -18.80 8.64 7.81
N PRO A 526 -17.96 9.70 7.73
CA PRO A 526 -17.83 10.50 6.53
C PRO A 526 -17.00 9.81 5.46
N GLY A 527 -17.31 10.13 4.20
CA GLY A 527 -16.56 9.69 3.02
C GLY A 527 -17.27 8.64 2.19
N ILE A 528 -17.50 8.99 0.92
CA ILE A 528 -17.93 8.06 -0.12
C ILE A 528 -17.17 8.38 -1.40
N GLU A 529 -16.84 7.35 -2.21
CA GLU A 529 -16.12 7.50 -3.47
C GLU A 529 -16.61 6.51 -4.52
N PHE A 530 -16.23 6.74 -5.77
CA PHE A 530 -16.24 5.71 -6.80
C PHE A 530 -14.95 4.91 -6.75
N GLU A 531 -14.99 3.67 -7.24
CA GLU A 531 -13.80 2.84 -7.36
C GLU A 531 -13.66 2.22 -8.75
N GLY A 532 -12.41 2.03 -9.18
CA GLY A 532 -12.07 1.20 -10.32
C GLY A 532 -11.97 -0.27 -9.92
N THR A 533 -12.69 -1.13 -10.59
CA THR A 533 -12.61 -2.57 -10.33
C THR A 533 -12.63 -3.37 -11.63
N ALA A 534 -11.97 -4.52 -11.58
CA ALA A 534 -12.00 -5.50 -12.64
C ALA A 534 -12.73 -6.79 -12.25
N GLY A 535 -13.17 -6.95 -10.99
CA GLY A 535 -13.71 -8.23 -10.57
C GLY A 535 -14.75 -8.30 -9.46
N HIS A 536 -14.68 -7.44 -8.45
CA HIS A 536 -15.55 -7.52 -7.28
C HIS A 536 -16.04 -6.14 -6.87
N SER A 537 -17.30 -6.05 -6.44
CA SER A 537 -17.78 -4.84 -5.79
C SER A 537 -17.41 -4.88 -4.31
N ASN A 538 -16.79 -3.83 -3.85
CA ASN A 538 -16.50 -3.60 -2.44
C ASN A 538 -17.59 -2.74 -1.78
N ARG A 539 -17.64 -2.75 -0.45
CA ARG A 539 -18.44 -1.84 0.34
C ARG A 539 -17.67 -0.58 0.73
N GLY A 540 -16.37 -0.72 0.84
CA GLY A 540 -15.42 0.35 1.07
C GLY A 540 -14.17 0.17 0.23
N MET A 541 -13.48 1.27 -0.06
CA MET A 541 -12.25 1.31 -0.86
C MET A 541 -11.38 2.50 -0.44
N HIS A 542 -10.19 2.51 -0.95
CA HIS A 542 -9.16 3.52 -0.79
C HIS A 542 -8.39 3.70 -2.10
N GLY A 543 -7.49 4.65 -2.16
CA GLY A 543 -6.66 4.87 -3.35
C GLY A 543 -7.01 6.15 -4.08
N SER A 544 -8.07 6.84 -3.69
CA SER A 544 -8.45 8.13 -4.25
C SER A 544 -7.63 9.29 -3.67
N PHE A 545 -7.86 10.49 -4.18
CA PHE A 545 -7.36 11.72 -3.57
C PHE A 545 -8.35 12.35 -2.57
N SER A 546 -9.27 11.55 -2.04
CA SER A 546 -10.10 11.95 -0.92
C SER A 546 -9.23 12.32 0.29
N PRO A 547 -9.46 13.44 0.96
CA PRO A 547 -8.77 13.74 2.21
C PRO A 547 -9.05 12.67 3.29
N ILE A 548 -10.13 11.92 3.16
CA ILE A 548 -10.42 10.77 4.03
C ILE A 548 -9.38 9.67 3.81
N ASP A 549 -9.09 9.27 2.57
CA ASP A 549 -8.13 8.20 2.26
C ASP A 549 -6.69 8.60 2.54
N VAL A 550 -6.38 9.89 2.29
CA VAL A 550 -5.03 10.44 2.42
C VAL A 550 -4.61 10.58 3.88
N HIS A 551 -5.50 11.10 4.75
CA HIS A 551 -5.15 11.29 6.16
C HIS A 551 -5.33 10.00 6.95
N ASN A 552 -4.21 9.42 7.35
CA ASN A 552 -4.15 8.13 8.02
C ASN A 552 -3.55 8.22 9.43
N THR A 553 -3.70 7.15 10.20
CA THR A 553 -3.27 7.10 11.60
C THR A 553 -1.76 6.99 11.73
N LEU A 554 -1.17 7.83 12.58
CA LEU A 554 0.20 7.66 13.08
C LEU A 554 0.25 8.07 14.56
N VAL A 555 0.68 7.13 15.41
CA VAL A 555 0.89 7.32 16.85
C VAL A 555 2.21 6.68 17.24
N ALA A 556 3.04 7.37 18.00
CA ALA A 556 4.29 6.81 18.48
C ALA A 556 4.46 7.01 19.99
N ALA A 557 4.97 6.01 20.67
CA ALA A 557 5.26 6.09 22.11
C ALA A 557 6.46 5.21 22.47
N GLY A 558 7.26 5.66 23.38
CA GLY A 558 8.44 4.95 23.86
C GLY A 558 9.51 5.92 24.34
N PRO A 559 10.69 5.42 24.66
CA PRO A 559 11.76 6.24 25.27
C PRO A 559 12.25 7.37 24.35
N ASP A 560 12.17 7.21 23.03
CA ASP A 560 12.68 8.21 22.10
C ASP A 560 11.62 9.22 21.65
N PHE A 561 10.32 9.02 21.94
CA PHE A 561 9.23 9.92 21.54
C PHE A 561 8.75 10.83 22.69
N ALA A 562 8.27 12.00 22.34
CA ALA A 562 7.66 12.94 23.28
C ALA A 562 6.35 12.37 23.86
N GLU A 563 6.09 12.64 25.14
CA GLU A 563 4.89 12.18 25.83
C GLU A 563 3.80 13.24 25.81
N GLY A 564 2.54 12.79 25.63
CA GLY A 564 1.37 13.66 25.66
C GLY A 564 1.38 14.74 24.58
N MET A 565 2.06 14.50 23.48
CA MET A 565 2.20 15.45 22.37
C MET A 565 1.16 15.20 21.28
N THR A 566 0.54 16.26 20.80
CA THR A 566 -0.14 16.27 19.51
C THR A 566 0.71 17.06 18.54
N ASP A 567 1.30 16.38 17.57
CA ASP A 567 2.04 17.01 16.50
C ASP A 567 1.09 17.44 15.39
N THR A 568 1.13 18.73 15.06
CA THR A 568 0.30 19.34 14.00
C THR A 568 1.08 19.71 12.76
N LEU A 569 2.38 19.42 12.73
CA LEU A 569 3.16 19.56 11.50
C LEU A 569 2.79 18.42 10.54
N PRO A 570 2.78 18.68 9.23
CA PRO A 570 2.54 17.62 8.27
C PRO A 570 3.63 16.56 8.35
N SER A 571 3.19 15.32 8.40
CA SER A 571 4.01 14.11 8.34
C SER A 571 3.44 13.16 7.28
N GLY A 572 4.16 12.11 6.95
CA GLY A 572 3.70 11.12 5.99
C GLY A 572 4.33 9.75 6.19
N ASN A 573 3.78 8.75 5.54
CA ASN A 573 4.28 7.38 5.59
C ASN A 573 5.75 7.27 5.14
N VAL A 574 6.19 8.16 4.25
CA VAL A 574 7.60 8.27 3.82
C VAL A 574 8.54 8.71 4.95
N ASP A 575 8.02 9.29 6.04
CA ASP A 575 8.82 9.78 7.16
C ASP A 575 9.11 8.70 8.21
N VAL A 576 8.38 7.57 8.18
CA VAL A 576 8.52 6.49 9.18
C VAL A 576 9.91 5.87 9.12
N ALA A 577 10.36 5.46 7.93
CA ALA A 577 11.68 4.84 7.77
C ALA A 577 12.85 5.78 8.17
N PRO A 578 12.94 7.04 7.72
CA PRO A 578 14.00 7.95 8.16
C PRO A 578 13.92 8.30 9.65
N THR A 579 12.73 8.29 10.27
CA THR A 579 12.59 8.48 11.73
C THR A 579 13.21 7.30 12.49
N ILE A 580 12.89 6.08 12.10
CA ILE A 580 13.46 4.85 12.68
C ILE A 580 14.98 4.80 12.45
N ALA A 581 15.44 5.11 11.25
CA ALA A 581 16.86 5.19 10.93
C ALA A 581 17.56 6.20 11.85
N ARG A 582 16.94 7.35 12.12
CA ARG A 582 17.47 8.38 13.05
C ARG A 582 17.58 7.86 14.47
N ILE A 583 16.59 7.10 14.97
CA ILE A 583 16.61 6.46 16.30
C ILE A 583 17.82 5.52 16.43
N PHE A 584 18.10 4.70 15.40
CA PHE A 584 19.23 3.78 15.39
C PHE A 584 20.56 4.40 14.98
N GLY A 585 20.59 5.68 14.58
CA GLY A 585 21.80 6.33 14.06
C GLY A 585 22.25 5.84 12.68
N ILE A 586 21.30 5.37 11.88
CA ILE A 586 21.50 4.89 10.51
C ILE A 586 21.17 6.02 9.52
N GLU A 587 21.92 6.11 8.41
CA GLU A 587 21.61 7.06 7.34
C GLU A 587 20.72 6.42 6.26
N MET A 588 19.71 7.19 5.83
CA MET A 588 18.87 6.92 4.66
C MET A 588 18.92 8.10 3.70
N ALA A 589 20.10 8.38 3.15
CA ALA A 589 20.35 9.58 2.32
C ALA A 589 19.48 9.66 1.05
N GLN A 590 18.90 8.54 0.63
CA GLN A 590 18.03 8.48 -0.55
C GLN A 590 16.54 8.65 -0.24
N ALA A 591 16.13 8.72 1.03
CA ALA A 591 14.74 8.91 1.39
C ALA A 591 14.19 10.26 0.88
N ASP A 592 12.93 10.29 0.48
CA ASP A 592 12.20 11.53 0.19
C ASP A 592 11.59 12.12 1.46
N GLY A 593 11.28 11.25 2.42
CA GLY A 593 10.78 11.62 3.74
C GLY A 593 11.87 12.16 4.66
N ARG A 594 11.45 12.67 5.80
CA ARG A 594 12.31 13.25 6.84
C ARG A 594 12.19 12.52 8.18
N PRO A 595 13.20 12.54 9.03
CA PRO A 595 12.98 12.16 10.41
C PRO A 595 12.08 13.19 11.13
N LEU A 596 11.12 12.70 11.92
CA LEU A 596 10.15 13.50 12.68
C LEU A 596 10.81 14.01 13.97
N LEU A 597 11.78 14.91 13.82
CA LEU A 597 12.67 15.35 14.91
C LEU A 597 11.94 16.14 16.00
N GLU A 598 10.84 16.80 15.67
CA GLU A 598 9.99 17.53 16.60
C GLU A 598 9.28 16.61 17.60
N ALA A 599 9.06 15.36 17.21
CA ALA A 599 8.45 14.34 18.06
C ALA A 599 9.48 13.52 18.84
N LEU A 600 10.78 13.64 18.52
CA LEU A 600 11.84 12.89 19.21
C LEU A 600 12.31 13.63 20.46
N ARG A 601 12.90 12.89 21.42
CA ARG A 601 13.50 13.41 22.65
C ARG A 601 15.01 13.54 22.57
N GLY A 602 15.57 14.28 23.52
CA GLY A 602 17.01 14.36 23.76
C GLY A 602 17.75 15.09 22.66
N ARG A 603 18.93 14.59 22.26
CA ARG A 603 19.80 15.25 21.27
C ARG A 603 19.26 15.24 19.84
N ALA A 604 18.29 14.40 19.56
CA ALA A 604 17.64 14.35 18.24
C ALA A 604 16.54 15.41 18.09
N HIS A 605 16.03 15.96 19.18
CA HIS A 605 14.91 16.90 19.18
C HIS A 605 15.23 18.18 18.43
N VAL A 606 14.26 18.62 17.63
CA VAL A 606 14.23 19.92 16.97
C VAL A 606 12.88 20.55 17.24
N ASP A 607 12.86 21.75 17.80
CA ASP A 607 11.62 22.44 18.11
C ASP A 607 10.75 22.66 16.88
N ALA A 608 9.43 22.47 17.00
CA ALA A 608 8.48 22.63 15.92
C ALA A 608 8.52 24.04 15.27
N SER A 609 8.91 25.07 16.01
CA SER A 609 9.09 26.43 15.49
C SER A 609 10.24 26.59 14.49
N ALA A 610 11.13 25.59 14.38
CA ALA A 610 12.17 25.56 13.34
C ALA A 610 11.61 25.24 11.95
N TYR A 611 10.35 24.82 11.86
CA TYR A 611 9.67 24.49 10.63
C TYR A 611 8.67 25.58 10.24
N SER A 612 8.42 25.70 8.94
CA SER A 612 7.32 26.51 8.41
C SER A 612 6.51 25.70 7.40
N VAL A 613 5.19 25.75 7.53
CA VAL A 613 4.24 25.08 6.61
C VAL A 613 3.69 26.08 5.64
N LYS A 614 3.77 25.77 4.35
CA LYS A 614 3.22 26.60 3.26
C LYS A 614 2.19 25.77 2.46
N PRO A 615 0.89 25.98 2.68
CA PRO A 615 -0.12 25.41 1.81
C PRO A 615 0.03 25.93 0.39
N GLN A 616 -0.13 25.07 -0.59
CA GLN A 616 -0.13 25.40 -2.01
C GLN A 616 -1.31 24.76 -2.70
N VAL A 617 -1.82 25.43 -3.72
CA VAL A 617 -2.79 24.88 -4.67
C VAL A 617 -2.14 24.88 -6.04
N ILE A 618 -2.09 23.71 -6.66
CA ILE A 618 -1.55 23.52 -8.00
C ILE A 618 -2.71 23.17 -8.93
N THR A 619 -3.02 24.10 -9.84
CA THR A 619 -4.09 23.93 -10.82
C THR A 619 -3.47 23.71 -12.21
N PRO A 620 -4.04 22.87 -13.09
CA PRO A 620 -3.60 22.79 -14.48
C PRO A 620 -3.55 24.17 -15.17
N ALA A 621 -2.57 24.35 -16.06
CA ALA A 621 -2.33 25.64 -16.74
C ALA A 621 -3.56 26.14 -17.50
N ALA A 622 -4.37 25.24 -18.04
CA ALA A 622 -5.63 25.56 -18.69
C ALA A 622 -6.67 24.45 -18.38
N PRO A 623 -7.93 24.82 -18.16
CA PRO A 623 -9.00 23.82 -18.06
C PRO A 623 -9.25 23.16 -19.41
N ALA A 624 -9.73 21.92 -19.40
CA ALA A 624 -10.32 21.32 -20.60
C ALA A 624 -11.67 21.98 -20.88
N THR A 625 -11.96 22.28 -22.14
CA THR A 625 -13.18 22.97 -22.57
C THR A 625 -13.88 22.26 -23.72
N GLY A 626 -15.14 22.62 -23.97
CA GLY A 626 -15.94 22.04 -25.04
C GLY A 626 -16.24 20.55 -24.80
N LEU A 627 -16.41 20.16 -23.55
CA LEU A 627 -16.82 18.81 -23.16
C LEU A 627 -18.35 18.68 -23.23
N SER A 628 -18.82 17.43 -23.33
CA SER A 628 -20.20 17.04 -23.01
C SER A 628 -20.12 16.12 -21.81
N VAL A 629 -20.26 16.67 -20.62
CA VAL A 629 -20.08 15.90 -19.38
C VAL A 629 -21.33 15.07 -19.10
N GLU A 630 -21.11 13.78 -18.82
CA GLU A 630 -22.14 12.82 -18.51
C GLU A 630 -21.96 12.26 -17.10
N SER A 631 -23.08 11.99 -16.46
CA SER A 631 -23.12 11.23 -15.19
C SER A 631 -22.83 9.74 -15.44
N PRO A 632 -22.55 8.94 -14.40
CA PRO A 632 -22.41 7.48 -14.52
C PRO A 632 -23.59 6.78 -15.18
N LEU A 633 -24.77 7.37 -15.11
CA LEU A 633 -26.00 6.83 -15.75
C LEU A 633 -26.23 7.38 -17.16
N GLY A 634 -25.25 8.07 -17.76
CA GLY A 634 -25.32 8.59 -19.11
C GLY A 634 -26.17 9.85 -19.28
N ALA A 635 -26.64 10.47 -18.20
CA ALA A 635 -27.35 11.73 -18.28
C ALA A 635 -26.38 12.92 -18.48
N LYS A 636 -26.70 13.80 -19.43
CA LYS A 636 -25.91 15.04 -19.64
C LYS A 636 -26.09 15.99 -18.47
N THR A 637 -24.98 16.47 -17.92
CA THR A 637 -24.98 17.37 -16.75
C THR A 637 -25.07 18.84 -17.09
N GLY A 638 -24.84 19.18 -18.36
CA GLY A 638 -24.72 20.56 -18.83
C GLY A 638 -23.34 21.20 -18.59
N ALA A 639 -22.44 20.56 -17.85
CA ALA A 639 -21.08 21.03 -17.68
C ALA A 639 -20.27 20.85 -18.98
N THR A 640 -19.44 21.84 -19.31
CA THR A 640 -18.65 21.90 -20.54
C THR A 640 -17.15 22.07 -20.30
N THR A 641 -16.74 22.18 -19.04
CA THR A 641 -15.35 22.36 -18.65
C THR A 641 -14.95 21.35 -17.57
N TYR A 642 -13.65 21.07 -17.51
CA TYR A 642 -13.05 20.24 -16.45
C TYR A 642 -11.72 20.86 -16.02
N SER A 643 -11.49 20.87 -14.73
CA SER A 643 -10.21 21.15 -14.08
C SER A 643 -10.19 20.50 -12.71
N PHE A 644 -9.06 20.58 -12.00
CA PHE A 644 -8.98 20.23 -10.58
C PHE A 644 -7.92 21.05 -9.86
N ASP A 645 -7.99 21.06 -8.54
CA ASP A 645 -7.00 21.69 -7.68
C ASP A 645 -6.31 20.60 -6.86
N LEU A 646 -4.99 20.45 -7.04
CA LEU A 646 -4.14 19.64 -6.18
C LEU A 646 -3.67 20.51 -5.00
N LYS A 647 -4.11 20.18 -3.81
CA LYS A 647 -3.68 20.81 -2.55
C LYS A 647 -2.51 20.05 -1.96
N VAL A 648 -1.47 20.79 -1.63
CA VAL A 648 -0.25 20.23 -1.03
C VAL A 648 0.21 21.12 0.13
N LYS A 649 0.90 20.51 1.10
CA LYS A 649 1.61 21.22 2.17
C LYS A 649 3.11 21.08 1.94
N GLN A 650 3.79 22.21 1.83
CA GLN A 650 5.26 22.23 1.84
C GLN A 650 5.75 22.57 3.23
N LEU A 651 6.47 21.65 3.83
CA LEU A 651 7.18 21.85 5.09
C LEU A 651 8.64 22.23 4.81
N GLN A 652 9.06 23.35 5.35
CA GLN A 652 10.42 23.88 5.14
C GLN A 652 11.19 23.96 6.47
N ARG A 653 12.45 23.53 6.43
CA ARG A 653 13.42 23.71 7.50
C ARG A 653 14.78 24.06 6.90
N GLY A 654 15.26 25.27 7.12
CA GLY A 654 16.47 25.76 6.46
C GLY A 654 16.33 25.69 4.93
N ASN A 655 17.20 24.93 4.28
CA ASN A 655 17.17 24.73 2.83
C ASN A 655 16.42 23.46 2.40
N GLU A 656 15.93 22.67 3.34
CA GLU A 656 15.19 21.45 3.07
C GLU A 656 13.71 21.76 2.88
N THR A 657 13.07 21.08 1.92
CA THR A 657 11.64 21.19 1.64
C THR A 657 11.05 19.80 1.42
N TYR A 658 10.01 19.50 2.16
CA TYR A 658 9.24 18.26 2.10
C TYR A 658 7.84 18.57 1.62
N THR A 659 7.24 17.64 0.88
CA THR A 659 5.92 17.85 0.27
C THR A 659 4.98 16.75 0.71
N TYR A 660 3.80 17.14 1.19
CA TYR A 660 2.72 16.24 1.59
C TYR A 660 1.48 16.58 0.76
N PHE A 661 0.80 15.55 0.26
CA PHE A 661 -0.35 15.69 -0.63
C PHE A 661 -1.64 15.59 0.18
N ASP A 662 -2.47 16.60 0.12
CA ASP A 662 -3.70 16.71 0.91
C ASP A 662 -4.92 16.14 0.18
N THR A 663 -5.16 16.63 -1.01
CA THR A 663 -6.34 16.23 -1.82
C THR A 663 -6.23 16.76 -3.25
N ALA A 664 -6.92 16.09 -4.17
CA ALA A 664 -7.14 16.63 -5.52
C ALA A 664 -8.59 16.38 -5.95
N LYS A 665 -9.41 17.43 -5.97
CA LYS A 665 -10.84 17.36 -6.29
C LYS A 665 -11.14 17.97 -7.65
N ALA A 666 -11.76 17.16 -8.52
CA ALA A 666 -12.18 17.60 -9.85
C ALA A 666 -13.39 18.55 -9.77
N VAL A 667 -13.41 19.51 -10.69
CA VAL A 667 -14.48 20.49 -10.84
C VAL A 667 -14.92 20.54 -12.29
N ARG A 668 -16.22 20.34 -12.51
CA ARG A 668 -16.87 20.44 -13.82
C ARG A 668 -17.91 21.55 -13.79
N LYS A 669 -17.87 22.46 -14.80
CA LYS A 669 -18.75 23.64 -14.88
C LYS A 669 -19.36 23.77 -16.26
#